data_8075f0afeb3c3f60cf72dd67938ec83d
#
_entry.id   8075f0afeb3c3f60cf72dd67938ec83d
#
_cell.length_a   1.000
_cell.length_b   1.000
_cell.length_c   1.000
_cell.angle_alpha   90.00
_cell.angle_beta   90.00
_cell.angle_gamma   90.00
#
_symmetry.space_group_name_H-M   'P 1'
#
loop_
_entity.id
_entity.type
_entity.pdbx_description
1 polymer ?
#
loop_
_entity_poly.entity_id
_entity_poly.type
_entity_poly.pdbx_seq_one_letter_code
_entity_poly.pdbx_strand_id
1 'polypeptide(L)'
;MLNDAEVRRNVEHELSCVARLGPPAIVVSVRHGVVTLSGLAPDFVGKIQAGRCAGEVAGVAGVLNKIEVVPGGQERSDADLARAALAIVKAQLPSSADAVTVAAQDGVLRLEGMLGWNYQRKRAEEAVYGLRGVRGVENRIALAPAGPAGEIRWKRRLPPHALGGVQALGQNGAAQPGASPLLDQGPMPAPQGGHRWPAAEQGSGKHEVGRQTRLLHRLANRLDSADARVRLIVTDISRILLVGDLAYKFKTALQRDVLDYSTLSARRYACEEELRLNRRLAPELYLGLASITGTRACPSIDGDGPVLEYAVRMRRFDQSALWQARLNAGLLGADEVSSLALLLADFHAGAARAAPQSPWGNAALIVARTHEDVAGVGAVLDDARQRAMLDEIAAWLTRQEQALAPVLTKRKADGWVRECHGDLHCGNILTVAGQVRVFDGIEFNAALRWIDVAQDLAFAWMDLQCQGRRGLAARLLNDYLERCGDYGSLALLPYYRVQRALVRCKVFLLRSLGGSRGRSSALLHAQRYLAFAHACIAPAAPALLIAFGLAGSGKSWLCNALVEPLEAVRLRSDVERKRLFCAPAASGAAALPAQGMYDRAANGATYRRLARLARQGLAAGFVMVVDATFLERRRRLAFRALARRSQVPFLLLHVDAPLPVLAARLAARARAGTDPSDADMAVLAGQMERCAGQGLRPGETADVIEIANGADFGAEALALLVEQVRQALQRCATACEPHRNTT
;
A
#
# COMPACT_ATOMS: atom_id res chain seq x y z
N MET A 1 -27.11 5.38 -26.87
CA MET A 1 -27.46 6.18 -25.69
C MET A 1 -28.83 5.73 -25.25
N LEU A 2 -29.04 5.50 -23.94
CA LEU A 2 -30.36 5.17 -23.39
C LEU A 2 -31.28 6.38 -23.59
N ASN A 3 -32.54 6.14 -23.99
CA ASN A 3 -33.51 7.21 -24.09
C ASN A 3 -34.13 7.53 -22.72
N ASP A 4 -34.77 8.73 -22.58
CA ASP A 4 -35.32 9.18 -21.29
C ASP A 4 -36.34 8.20 -20.70
N ALA A 5 -37.08 7.44 -21.52
CA ALA A 5 -38.03 6.44 -21.08
C ALA A 5 -37.35 5.18 -20.51
N GLU A 6 -36.20 4.80 -21.05
CA GLU A 6 -35.37 3.69 -20.48
C GLU A 6 -34.69 4.10 -19.19
N VAL A 7 -34.12 5.29 -19.15
CA VAL A 7 -33.53 5.87 -17.91
C VAL A 7 -34.58 5.95 -16.82
N ARG A 8 -35.81 6.40 -17.13
CA ARG A 8 -36.91 6.45 -16.15
C ARG A 8 -37.22 5.09 -15.59
N ARG A 9 -37.42 4.06 -16.44
CA ARG A 9 -37.71 2.70 -15.97
C ARG A 9 -36.64 2.12 -15.09
N ASN A 10 -35.37 2.35 -15.43
CA ASN A 10 -34.24 1.88 -14.65
C ASN A 10 -34.16 2.58 -13.28
N VAL A 11 -34.43 3.89 -13.22
CA VAL A 11 -34.51 4.65 -11.96
C VAL A 11 -35.69 4.18 -11.11
N GLU A 12 -36.86 3.96 -11.70
CA GLU A 12 -38.04 3.42 -11.00
C GLU A 12 -37.76 2.03 -10.42
N HIS A 13 -37.04 1.18 -11.17
CA HIS A 13 -36.62 -0.14 -10.71
C HIS A 13 -35.66 -0.05 -9.55
N GLU A 14 -34.58 0.75 -9.64
CA GLU A 14 -33.62 0.93 -8.57
C GLU A 14 -34.29 1.51 -7.30
N LEU A 15 -35.20 2.46 -7.44
CA LEU A 15 -35.93 3.04 -6.30
C LEU A 15 -36.85 2.00 -5.64
N SER A 16 -37.42 1.07 -6.39
CA SER A 16 -38.26 -0.01 -5.82
C SER A 16 -37.45 -0.96 -4.93
N CYS A 17 -36.14 -1.05 -5.11
CA CYS A 17 -35.23 -1.86 -4.28
C CYS A 17 -34.83 -1.16 -2.97
N VAL A 18 -35.17 0.11 -2.78
CA VAL A 18 -34.85 0.85 -1.56
C VAL A 18 -35.88 0.57 -0.48
N ALA A 19 -35.56 -0.31 0.46
CA ALA A 19 -36.44 -0.87 1.48
C ALA A 19 -37.13 0.14 2.44
N ARG A 20 -36.79 1.43 2.39
CA ARG A 20 -37.37 2.51 3.21
C ARG A 20 -38.42 3.35 2.51
N LEU A 21 -38.62 3.12 1.22
CA LEU A 21 -39.59 3.85 0.41
C LEU A 21 -40.77 2.91 0.13
N GLY A 22 -41.80 2.95 1.00
CA GLY A 22 -43.03 2.19 0.76
C GLY A 22 -43.70 2.58 -0.56
N PRO A 23 -44.43 1.66 -1.24
CA PRO A 23 -45.09 1.98 -2.52
C PRO A 23 -46.33 2.87 -2.29
N PRO A 24 -46.67 3.81 -3.19
CA PRO A 24 -46.00 4.44 -4.29
C PRO A 24 -45.67 5.91 -4.01
N ALA A 25 -44.60 6.18 -3.20
CA ALA A 25 -44.38 7.51 -2.64
C ALA A 25 -43.54 8.45 -3.53
N ILE A 26 -42.82 7.94 -4.55
CA ILE A 26 -41.92 8.75 -5.38
C ILE A 26 -42.30 8.66 -6.84
N VAL A 27 -42.45 9.82 -7.46
CA VAL A 27 -42.69 9.98 -8.90
C VAL A 27 -41.37 10.37 -9.58
N VAL A 28 -41.03 9.65 -10.64
CA VAL A 28 -39.82 9.86 -11.45
C VAL A 28 -40.19 10.49 -12.79
N SER A 29 -39.58 11.60 -13.12
CA SER A 29 -39.62 12.18 -14.48
C SER A 29 -38.20 12.41 -15.01
N VAL A 30 -37.98 12.17 -16.30
CA VAL A 30 -36.66 12.32 -16.93
C VAL A 30 -36.82 13.23 -18.15
N ARG A 31 -35.94 14.22 -18.29
CA ARG A 31 -35.81 15.06 -19.49
C ARG A 31 -34.33 15.30 -19.79
N HIS A 32 -33.94 14.92 -21.00
CA HIS A 32 -32.55 15.03 -21.48
C HIS A 32 -31.52 14.43 -20.49
N GLY A 33 -31.82 13.27 -19.92
CA GLY A 33 -30.99 12.59 -18.93
C GLY A 33 -31.02 13.21 -17.52
N VAL A 34 -31.78 14.28 -17.28
CA VAL A 34 -31.96 14.87 -15.93
C VAL A 34 -33.19 14.25 -15.28
N VAL A 35 -32.96 13.55 -14.17
CA VAL A 35 -33.99 12.89 -13.37
C VAL A 35 -34.56 13.86 -12.34
N THR A 36 -35.88 14.03 -12.32
CA THR A 36 -36.57 14.76 -11.24
C THR A 36 -37.34 13.74 -10.37
N LEU A 37 -37.03 13.69 -9.07
CA LEU A 37 -37.74 12.92 -8.08
C LEU A 37 -38.68 13.82 -7.31
N SER A 38 -39.96 13.46 -7.20
CA SER A 38 -40.96 14.16 -6.40
C SER A 38 -41.83 13.17 -5.62
N GLY A 39 -42.45 13.61 -4.53
CA GLY A 39 -43.27 12.74 -3.66
C GLY A 39 -42.86 12.88 -2.19
N LEU A 40 -43.18 11.85 -1.39
CA LEU A 40 -42.98 11.88 0.06
C LEU A 40 -42.04 10.78 0.54
N ALA A 41 -41.16 11.12 1.50
CA ALA A 41 -40.34 10.15 2.21
C ALA A 41 -40.61 10.20 3.72
N PRO A 42 -40.55 9.06 4.43
CA PRO A 42 -40.81 9.00 5.87
C PRO A 42 -39.71 9.59 6.73
N ASP A 43 -38.51 9.72 6.16
CA ASP A 43 -37.34 10.32 6.83
C ASP A 43 -36.38 10.95 5.82
N PHE A 44 -35.45 11.77 6.31
CA PHE A 44 -34.48 12.47 5.49
C PHE A 44 -33.45 11.50 4.86
N VAL A 45 -33.18 10.37 5.50
CA VAL A 45 -32.29 9.32 4.95
C VAL A 45 -32.89 8.72 3.68
N GLY A 46 -34.19 8.43 3.68
CA GLY A 46 -34.92 7.95 2.49
C GLY A 46 -34.84 8.92 1.32
N LYS A 47 -35.02 10.23 1.59
CA LYS A 47 -34.84 11.28 0.57
C LYS A 47 -33.45 11.28 -0.03
N ILE A 48 -32.40 11.21 0.80
CA ILE A 48 -30.99 11.20 0.33
C ILE A 48 -30.69 9.92 -0.44
N GLN A 49 -31.13 8.76 0.05
CA GLN A 49 -30.94 7.47 -0.64
C GLN A 49 -31.61 7.46 -2.00
N ALA A 50 -32.83 7.96 -2.12
CA ALA A 50 -33.53 8.04 -3.41
C ALA A 50 -32.75 8.88 -4.44
N GLY A 51 -32.22 10.04 -4.00
CA GLY A 51 -31.41 10.90 -4.87
C GLY A 51 -30.12 10.23 -5.32
N ARG A 52 -29.47 9.47 -4.42
CA ARG A 52 -28.23 8.75 -4.71
C ARG A 52 -28.45 7.59 -5.68
N CYS A 53 -29.45 6.74 -5.38
CA CYS A 53 -29.78 5.62 -6.27
C CYS A 53 -30.15 6.08 -7.68
N ALA A 54 -30.92 7.18 -7.81
CA ALA A 54 -31.25 7.75 -9.11
C ALA A 54 -29.98 8.26 -9.85
N GLY A 55 -29.02 8.82 -9.13
CA GLY A 55 -27.76 9.35 -9.71
C GLY A 55 -26.78 8.26 -10.17
N GLU A 56 -26.90 7.04 -9.66
CA GLU A 56 -26.05 5.90 -10.00
C GLU A 56 -26.54 5.14 -11.26
N VAL A 57 -27.74 5.44 -11.75
CA VAL A 57 -28.33 4.79 -12.95
C VAL A 57 -27.62 5.25 -14.23
N ALA A 58 -27.23 4.31 -15.06
CA ALA A 58 -26.59 4.59 -16.34
C ALA A 58 -27.47 5.47 -17.23
N GLY A 59 -26.91 6.54 -17.80
CA GLY A 59 -27.61 7.51 -18.64
C GLY A 59 -28.19 8.72 -17.90
N VAL A 60 -28.07 8.79 -16.56
CA VAL A 60 -28.45 9.95 -15.76
C VAL A 60 -27.34 10.99 -15.79
N ALA A 61 -27.66 12.18 -16.32
CA ALA A 61 -26.77 13.35 -16.36
C ALA A 61 -26.83 14.22 -15.10
N GLY A 62 -27.96 14.15 -14.36
CA GLY A 62 -28.16 14.89 -13.13
C GLY A 62 -29.47 14.51 -12.42
N VAL A 63 -29.55 14.75 -11.11
CA VAL A 63 -30.74 14.45 -10.29
C VAL A 63 -31.23 15.71 -9.58
N LEU A 64 -32.50 16.05 -9.78
CA LEU A 64 -33.22 17.08 -9.04
C LEU A 64 -34.16 16.41 -8.03
N ASN A 65 -33.75 16.40 -6.76
CA ASN A 65 -34.49 15.71 -5.69
C ASN A 65 -35.45 16.66 -4.98
N LYS A 66 -36.73 16.64 -5.38
CA LYS A 66 -37.85 17.43 -4.81
C LYS A 66 -38.70 16.61 -3.84
N ILE A 67 -38.20 15.49 -3.31
CA ILE A 67 -38.95 14.67 -2.33
C ILE A 67 -39.11 15.48 -1.05
N GLU A 68 -40.33 15.51 -0.52
CA GLU A 68 -40.63 16.12 0.77
C GLU A 68 -40.56 15.06 1.89
N VAL A 69 -40.03 15.46 3.05
CA VAL A 69 -39.94 14.56 4.21
C VAL A 69 -41.11 14.82 5.13
N VAL A 70 -41.92 13.77 5.36
CA VAL A 70 -43.03 13.79 6.30
C VAL A 70 -42.73 12.85 7.46
N PRO A 71 -42.20 13.37 8.59
CA PRO A 71 -41.83 12.53 9.73
C PRO A 71 -43.08 11.86 10.36
N GLY A 72 -43.05 10.53 10.49
CA GLY A 72 -44.06 9.78 11.26
C GLY A 72 -43.75 9.80 12.76
N GLY A 73 -44.60 10.35 13.59
CA GLY A 73 -44.48 10.31 15.04
C GLY A 73 -44.47 11.68 15.73
N GLN A 74 -44.33 11.70 17.07
CA GLN A 74 -44.28 12.93 17.87
C GLN A 74 -43.16 13.88 17.38
N GLU A 75 -43.55 15.11 16.98
CA GLU A 75 -42.63 16.13 16.52
C GLU A 75 -41.72 16.58 17.67
N ARG A 76 -40.43 16.55 17.46
CA ARG A 76 -39.46 17.19 18.37
C ARG A 76 -39.49 18.71 18.15
N SER A 77 -39.36 19.44 19.23
CA SER A 77 -39.14 20.88 19.08
C SER A 77 -37.81 21.17 18.35
N ASP A 78 -37.73 22.28 17.61
CA ASP A 78 -36.47 22.66 16.94
C ASP A 78 -35.30 22.81 17.94
N ALA A 79 -35.59 23.26 19.18
CA ALA A 79 -34.59 23.32 20.23
C ALA A 79 -34.04 21.96 20.66
N ASP A 80 -34.89 20.94 20.74
CA ASP A 80 -34.47 19.58 21.05
C ASP A 80 -33.74 18.93 19.88
N LEU A 81 -34.17 19.25 18.65
CA LEU A 81 -33.55 18.79 17.44
C LEU A 81 -32.13 19.36 17.29
N ALA A 82 -31.95 20.66 17.50
CA ALA A 82 -30.64 21.31 17.46
C ALA A 82 -29.71 20.78 18.54
N ARG A 83 -30.21 20.55 19.77
CA ARG A 83 -29.45 19.99 20.88
C ARG A 83 -28.99 18.55 20.59
N ALA A 84 -29.87 17.71 20.06
CA ALA A 84 -29.56 16.34 19.68
C ALA A 84 -28.56 16.30 18.51
N ALA A 85 -28.72 17.16 17.51
CA ALA A 85 -27.81 17.28 16.37
C ALA A 85 -26.41 17.74 16.82
N LEU A 86 -26.33 18.74 17.69
CA LEU A 86 -25.05 19.22 18.24
C LEU A 86 -24.34 18.12 19.05
N ALA A 87 -25.07 17.35 19.84
CA ALA A 87 -24.50 16.23 20.59
C ALA A 87 -23.90 15.15 19.65
N ILE A 88 -24.59 14.87 18.54
CA ILE A 88 -24.10 13.90 17.52
C ILE A 88 -22.90 14.47 16.79
N VAL A 89 -22.91 15.73 16.37
CA VAL A 89 -21.75 16.38 15.73
C VAL A 89 -20.53 16.36 16.67
N LYS A 90 -20.75 16.67 17.96
CA LYS A 90 -19.70 16.59 19.00
C LYS A 90 -19.12 15.18 19.16
N ALA A 91 -19.96 14.17 19.14
CA ALA A 91 -19.53 12.78 19.21
C ALA A 91 -18.73 12.34 17.97
N GLN A 92 -19.05 12.88 16.80
CA GLN A 92 -18.40 12.55 15.54
C GLN A 92 -17.12 13.35 15.25
N LEU A 93 -16.98 14.52 15.86
CA LEU A 93 -15.84 15.44 15.67
C LEU A 93 -15.27 15.92 17.03
N PRO A 94 -14.81 15.02 17.91
CA PRO A 94 -14.45 15.38 19.29
C PRO A 94 -13.34 16.45 19.39
N SER A 95 -12.42 16.49 18.44
CA SER A 95 -11.32 17.46 18.41
C SER A 95 -11.68 18.82 17.74
N SER A 96 -12.84 18.93 17.09
CA SER A 96 -13.26 20.11 16.30
C SER A 96 -14.70 20.50 16.59
N ALA A 97 -15.32 19.92 17.60
CA ALA A 97 -16.73 20.06 17.92
C ALA A 97 -17.12 21.50 18.31
N ASP A 98 -16.23 22.22 18.98
CA ASP A 98 -16.48 23.61 19.41
C ASP A 98 -16.38 24.61 18.25
N ALA A 99 -15.93 24.16 17.08
CA ALA A 99 -15.87 24.95 15.86
C ALA A 99 -17.16 24.88 15.01
N VAL A 100 -18.16 24.06 15.44
CA VAL A 100 -19.42 23.88 14.72
C VAL A 100 -20.60 24.28 15.60
N THR A 101 -21.46 25.11 15.06
CA THR A 101 -22.75 25.48 15.65
C THR A 101 -23.90 24.83 14.88
N VAL A 102 -24.98 24.49 15.56
CA VAL A 102 -26.16 23.86 14.96
C VAL A 102 -27.38 24.69 15.34
N ALA A 103 -28.14 25.11 14.34
CA ALA A 103 -29.45 25.72 14.50
C ALA A 103 -30.51 24.84 13.84
N ALA A 104 -31.74 24.84 14.32
CA ALA A 104 -32.87 24.17 13.71
C ALA A 104 -34.02 25.15 13.51
N GLN A 105 -34.71 25.08 12.39
CA GLN A 105 -35.91 25.82 12.08
C GLN A 105 -36.82 24.98 11.19
N ASP A 106 -38.07 24.75 11.64
CA ASP A 106 -39.06 23.93 10.93
C ASP A 106 -38.57 22.54 10.54
N GLY A 107 -37.75 21.93 11.40
CA GLY A 107 -37.13 20.63 11.15
C GLY A 107 -35.94 20.67 10.20
N VAL A 108 -35.51 21.82 9.70
CA VAL A 108 -34.31 21.98 8.89
C VAL A 108 -33.11 22.31 9.79
N LEU A 109 -32.10 21.48 9.78
CA LEU A 109 -30.85 21.71 10.52
C LEU A 109 -29.90 22.55 9.68
N ARG A 110 -29.36 23.62 10.28
CA ARG A 110 -28.30 24.42 9.71
C ARG A 110 -27.02 24.21 10.51
N LEU A 111 -25.97 23.71 9.83
CA LEU A 111 -24.65 23.54 10.40
C LEU A 111 -23.75 24.68 9.94
N GLU A 112 -23.18 25.41 10.87
CA GLU A 112 -22.30 26.54 10.60
C GLU A 112 -21.01 26.42 11.40
N GLY A 113 -19.94 27.08 10.91
CA GLY A 113 -18.64 27.08 11.60
C GLY A 113 -17.48 26.98 10.62
N MET A 114 -16.30 26.67 11.15
CA MET A 114 -15.08 26.54 10.35
C MET A 114 -14.33 25.26 10.73
N LEU A 115 -14.12 24.38 9.76
CA LEU A 115 -13.38 23.14 9.95
C LEU A 115 -12.14 23.10 9.06
N GLY A 116 -11.10 22.39 9.51
CA GLY A 116 -9.86 22.27 8.75
C GLY A 116 -9.96 21.39 7.50
N TRP A 117 -10.95 20.49 7.45
CA TRP A 117 -10.98 19.43 6.45
C TRP A 117 -12.38 19.17 5.89
N ASN A 118 -12.47 18.95 4.57
CA ASN A 118 -13.73 18.67 3.89
C ASN A 118 -14.40 17.35 4.37
N TYR A 119 -13.63 16.35 4.78
CA TYR A 119 -14.19 15.13 5.35
C TYR A 119 -14.92 15.39 6.67
N GLN A 120 -14.41 16.30 7.52
CA GLN A 120 -15.07 16.70 8.77
C GLN A 120 -16.40 17.39 8.48
N ARG A 121 -16.44 18.29 7.49
CA ARG A 121 -17.65 18.95 7.02
C ARG A 121 -18.70 17.95 6.54
N LYS A 122 -18.31 16.97 5.70
CA LYS A 122 -19.20 15.89 5.25
C LYS A 122 -19.66 15.01 6.40
N ARG A 123 -18.76 14.67 7.31
CA ARG A 123 -19.07 13.82 8.47
C ARG A 123 -20.04 14.49 9.44
N ALA A 124 -19.93 15.80 9.66
CA ALA A 124 -20.89 16.58 10.44
C ALA A 124 -22.28 16.52 9.82
N GLU A 125 -22.36 16.66 8.51
CA GLU A 125 -23.61 16.64 7.76
C GLU A 125 -24.25 15.25 7.75
N GLU A 126 -23.52 14.21 7.40
CA GLU A 126 -24.02 12.84 7.33
C GLU A 126 -24.47 12.31 8.70
N ALA A 127 -23.81 12.73 9.77
CA ALA A 127 -24.12 12.31 11.12
C ALA A 127 -25.56 12.68 11.58
N VAL A 128 -26.09 13.78 11.07
CA VAL A 128 -27.40 14.28 11.47
C VAL A 128 -28.56 13.81 10.59
N TYR A 129 -28.29 13.13 9.47
CA TYR A 129 -29.32 12.65 8.54
C TYR A 129 -30.30 11.66 9.19
N GLY A 130 -29.84 10.84 10.13
CA GLY A 130 -30.65 9.83 10.82
C GLY A 130 -31.46 10.32 12.00
N LEU A 131 -31.40 11.60 12.35
CA LEU A 131 -32.18 12.16 13.45
C LEU A 131 -33.67 12.23 13.10
N ARG A 132 -34.50 11.68 13.98
CA ARG A 132 -35.97 11.80 13.86
C ARG A 132 -36.39 13.26 13.98
N GLY A 133 -37.19 13.73 13.02
CA GLY A 133 -37.66 15.13 12.94
C GLY A 133 -36.88 15.97 11.93
N VAL A 134 -35.77 15.48 11.40
CA VAL A 134 -35.03 16.21 10.36
C VAL A 134 -35.77 16.11 9.02
N ARG A 135 -36.11 17.29 8.48
CA ARG A 135 -36.71 17.47 7.15
C ARG A 135 -35.68 17.92 6.10
N GLY A 136 -34.59 18.53 6.55
CA GLY A 136 -33.51 19.03 5.70
C GLY A 136 -32.23 19.30 6.48
N VAL A 137 -31.09 19.35 5.78
CA VAL A 137 -29.80 19.76 6.35
C VAL A 137 -29.13 20.76 5.42
N GLU A 138 -28.84 21.95 5.91
CA GLU A 138 -28.05 22.99 5.25
C GLU A 138 -26.64 23.00 5.86
N ASN A 139 -25.65 22.54 5.12
CA ASN A 139 -24.27 22.56 5.57
C ASN A 139 -23.55 23.82 5.09
N ARG A 140 -23.47 24.82 5.95
CA ARG A 140 -22.76 26.08 5.73
C ARG A 140 -21.39 26.13 6.40
N ILE A 141 -20.86 24.99 6.85
CA ILE A 141 -19.52 24.94 7.43
C ILE A 141 -18.50 25.36 6.38
N ALA A 142 -17.73 26.40 6.68
CA ALA A 142 -16.62 26.85 5.86
C ALA A 142 -15.39 25.99 6.11
N LEU A 143 -14.55 25.83 5.10
CA LEU A 143 -13.22 25.23 5.27
C LEU A 143 -12.21 26.34 5.54
N ALA A 144 -11.37 26.17 6.56
CA ALA A 144 -10.30 27.10 6.85
C ALA A 144 -9.43 27.25 5.59
N PRO A 145 -9.13 28.51 5.13
CA PRO A 145 -8.22 28.68 4.02
C PRO A 145 -6.88 28.07 4.37
N ALA A 146 -6.26 27.33 3.44
CA ALA A 146 -4.89 26.88 3.57
C ALA A 146 -4.00 28.13 3.57
N GLY A 147 -3.70 28.65 4.76
CA GLY A 147 -2.80 29.78 4.93
C GLY A 147 -1.38 29.41 4.45
N PRO A 148 -0.56 30.40 4.04
CA PRO A 148 0.83 30.15 3.76
C PRO A 148 1.49 29.54 4.99
N ALA A 149 2.39 28.59 4.78
CA ALA A 149 3.11 27.84 5.81
C ALA A 149 3.87 28.82 6.74
N GLY A 150 3.23 29.23 7.80
CA GLY A 150 3.75 30.12 8.83
C GLY A 150 3.08 29.80 10.15
N GLU A 151 3.86 29.22 11.06
CA GLU A 151 3.64 29.17 12.50
C GLU A 151 2.24 28.73 13.01
N ILE A 152 1.97 27.43 12.96
CA ILE A 152 1.05 26.84 13.94
C ILE A 152 1.84 26.68 15.25
N ARG A 153 1.79 27.70 16.10
CA ARG A 153 2.21 27.58 17.49
C ARG A 153 1.27 26.61 18.21
N TRP A 154 1.67 25.37 18.33
CA TRP A 154 1.04 24.41 19.25
C TRP A 154 1.30 24.89 20.66
N LYS A 155 0.31 25.49 21.32
CA LYS A 155 0.34 25.63 22.76
C LYS A 155 0.39 24.24 23.37
N ARG A 156 1.56 23.86 23.90
CA ARG A 156 1.77 22.69 24.72
C ARG A 156 0.74 22.68 25.87
N ARG A 157 -0.32 21.92 25.69
CA ARG A 157 -1.09 21.27 26.75
C ARG A 157 -1.76 20.06 26.10
N LEU A 158 -1.01 18.99 25.99
CA LEU A 158 -1.59 17.65 25.83
C LEU A 158 -2.18 17.27 27.21
N PRO A 159 -3.48 16.99 27.30
CA PRO A 159 -4.01 16.31 28.47
C PRO A 159 -3.40 14.91 28.54
N PRO A 160 -3.24 14.32 29.74
CA PRO A 160 -2.59 13.02 29.93
C PRO A 160 -3.28 11.82 29.28
N HIS A 161 -4.33 12.02 28.50
CA HIS A 161 -5.16 10.96 27.92
C HIS A 161 -4.91 10.69 26.40
N ALA A 162 -3.96 11.40 25.77
CA ALA A 162 -3.60 11.15 24.37
C ALA A 162 -2.87 9.81 24.12
N LEU A 163 -2.54 9.08 25.18
CA LEU A 163 -1.89 7.75 25.13
C LEU A 163 -2.88 6.58 24.94
N GLY A 164 -4.19 6.83 25.03
CA GLY A 164 -5.23 5.78 24.92
C GLY A 164 -5.36 5.12 23.56
N GLY A 165 -4.97 5.79 22.47
CA GLY A 165 -5.16 5.27 21.11
C GLY A 165 -4.24 4.12 20.71
N VAL A 166 -3.15 3.95 21.44
CA VAL A 166 -2.15 2.92 21.13
C VAL A 166 -2.43 1.59 21.84
N GLN A 167 -3.13 1.61 22.98
CA GLN A 167 -3.42 0.40 23.76
C GLN A 167 -4.46 -0.54 23.12
N ALA A 168 -5.10 -0.11 22.08
CA ALA A 168 -6.29 -0.78 21.54
C ALA A 168 -6.04 -1.87 20.48
N LEU A 169 -4.84 -2.00 19.93
CA LEU A 169 -4.53 -3.01 18.89
C LEU A 169 -3.96 -4.32 19.45
N GLY A 170 -3.82 -4.45 20.75
CA GLY A 170 -3.04 -5.51 21.37
C GLY A 170 -3.76 -6.58 22.15
N GLN A 171 -5.07 -6.53 22.28
CA GLN A 171 -5.74 -7.42 23.23
C GLN A 171 -6.65 -8.42 22.55
N ASN A 172 -6.14 -9.52 22.13
CA ASN A 172 -6.74 -10.87 22.17
C ASN A 172 -6.18 -11.81 21.11
N GLY A 173 -5.77 -12.93 21.55
CA GLY A 173 -5.58 -14.12 20.75
C GLY A 173 -4.15 -14.36 20.34
N ALA A 174 -3.64 -15.48 20.77
CA ALA A 174 -2.40 -16.07 20.31
C ALA A 174 -2.49 -16.36 18.80
N ALA A 175 -2.25 -15.32 17.98
CA ALA A 175 -1.93 -15.54 16.59
C ALA A 175 -0.42 -15.76 16.48
N GLN A 176 -0.01 -16.80 15.81
CA GLN A 176 1.40 -16.96 15.45
C GLN A 176 1.86 -15.74 14.65
N PRO A 177 3.14 -15.34 14.76
CA PRO A 177 3.66 -14.17 14.06
C PRO A 177 3.51 -14.34 12.55
N GLY A 178 2.87 -13.36 11.92
CA GLY A 178 2.67 -13.36 10.47
C GLY A 178 1.37 -13.99 9.96
N ALA A 179 0.53 -14.53 10.81
CA ALA A 179 -0.73 -15.11 10.38
C ALA A 179 -1.77 -14.04 10.03
N SER A 180 -2.29 -14.11 8.83
CA SER A 180 -3.50 -13.39 8.42
C SER A 180 -4.67 -13.81 9.28
N PRO A 181 -5.63 -12.92 9.55
CA PRO A 181 -6.84 -13.29 10.28
C PRO A 181 -7.69 -14.39 9.64
N LEU A 182 -7.38 -14.83 8.43
CA LEU A 182 -8.11 -15.91 7.71
C LEU A 182 -7.53 -17.31 7.89
N LEU A 183 -6.51 -17.47 8.74
CA LEU A 183 -5.75 -18.71 8.78
C LEU A 183 -6.26 -19.72 9.79
N ASP A 184 -6.24 -20.97 9.37
CA ASP A 184 -6.54 -22.16 10.17
C ASP A 184 -5.34 -22.54 11.05
N GLN A 185 -5.46 -22.49 12.37
CA GLN A 185 -4.47 -23.00 13.32
C GLN A 185 -5.06 -24.18 14.10
N GLY A 186 -4.28 -25.23 14.31
CA GLY A 186 -4.64 -26.47 14.96
C GLY A 186 -5.49 -26.34 16.24
N PRO A 187 -6.05 -27.41 16.80
CA PRO A 187 -7.08 -27.37 17.82
C PRO A 187 -6.61 -26.62 19.08
N MET A 188 -7.26 -25.50 19.37
CA MET A 188 -7.14 -24.85 20.67
C MET A 188 -8.05 -25.56 21.68
N PRO A 189 -7.59 -25.82 22.89
CA PRO A 189 -8.45 -26.32 23.97
C PRO A 189 -9.51 -25.28 24.31
N ALA A 190 -10.70 -25.75 24.70
CA ALA A 190 -11.81 -24.93 25.12
C ALA A 190 -11.44 -23.94 26.22
N PRO A 191 -11.99 -22.72 26.24
CA PRO A 191 -11.67 -21.75 27.27
C PRO A 191 -12.31 -22.17 28.60
N GLN A 192 -11.49 -22.59 29.53
CA GLN A 192 -11.85 -22.66 30.93
C GLN A 192 -11.37 -21.39 31.62
N GLY A 193 -12.29 -20.67 32.26
CA GLY A 193 -12.01 -19.66 33.27
C GLY A 193 -11.97 -18.22 32.79
N GLY A 194 -12.90 -17.43 33.34
CA GLY A 194 -13.00 -15.99 33.14
C GLY A 194 -11.76 -15.24 33.56
N HIS A 195 -11.21 -14.43 32.68
CA HIS A 195 -10.18 -13.46 32.99
C HIS A 195 -10.74 -12.04 32.97
N ARG A 196 -10.58 -11.36 34.10
CA ARG A 196 -10.93 -9.96 34.32
C ARG A 196 -9.94 -9.07 33.54
N TRP A 197 -10.46 -8.18 32.73
CA TRP A 197 -9.73 -7.11 32.09
C TRP A 197 -9.33 -6.02 33.09
N PRO A 198 -8.21 -5.29 32.91
CA PRO A 198 -7.97 -4.07 33.66
C PRO A 198 -9.08 -3.07 33.33
N ALA A 199 -9.66 -2.51 34.38
CA ALA A 199 -10.74 -1.55 34.28
C ALA A 199 -10.20 -0.20 33.81
N ALA A 200 -10.47 0.15 32.59
CA ALA A 200 -10.61 1.52 32.12
C ALA A 200 -11.54 1.55 30.93
N GLU A 201 -12.73 2.08 31.21
CA GLU A 201 -13.67 2.77 30.35
C GLU A 201 -14.68 2.00 29.47
N GLN A 202 -15.91 2.17 29.87
CA GLN A 202 -17.16 2.43 29.19
C GLN A 202 -18.04 1.25 28.76
N GLY A 203 -19.17 1.16 29.42
CA GLY A 203 -20.14 0.07 29.44
C GLY A 203 -20.83 -0.30 28.12
N SER A 204 -20.91 0.54 27.08
CA SER A 204 -21.69 0.27 25.87
C SER A 204 -20.98 -0.62 24.84
N GLY A 205 -19.69 -0.40 24.58
CA GLY A 205 -18.94 -1.17 23.59
C GLY A 205 -18.71 -2.64 23.97
N LYS A 206 -18.45 -2.91 25.24
CA LYS A 206 -18.24 -4.30 25.74
C LYS A 206 -19.50 -5.16 25.61
N HIS A 207 -20.67 -4.56 25.76
CA HIS A 207 -21.95 -5.25 25.61
C HIS A 207 -22.21 -5.67 24.16
N GLU A 208 -21.87 -4.82 23.17
CA GLU A 208 -22.11 -5.13 21.76
C GLU A 208 -21.14 -6.21 21.26
N VAL A 209 -19.85 -6.13 21.60
CA VAL A 209 -18.87 -7.21 21.33
C VAL A 209 -19.34 -8.54 21.92
N GLY A 210 -19.84 -8.53 23.15
CA GLY A 210 -20.40 -9.73 23.80
C GLY A 210 -21.65 -10.27 23.10
N ARG A 211 -22.53 -9.38 22.61
CA ARG A 211 -23.71 -9.77 21.82
C ARG A 211 -23.32 -10.36 20.47
N GLN A 212 -22.39 -9.74 19.76
CA GLN A 212 -21.88 -10.24 18.50
C GLN A 212 -21.20 -11.61 18.68
N THR A 213 -20.38 -11.76 19.70
CA THR A 213 -19.71 -13.05 19.98
C THR A 213 -20.72 -14.17 20.22
N ARG A 214 -21.77 -13.93 21.03
CA ARG A 214 -22.83 -14.93 21.26
C ARG A 214 -23.61 -15.26 19.99
N LEU A 215 -23.89 -14.27 19.14
CA LEU A 215 -24.52 -14.47 17.84
C LEU A 215 -23.68 -15.40 16.96
N LEU A 216 -22.38 -15.13 16.85
CA LEU A 216 -21.47 -15.91 16.00
C LEU A 216 -21.28 -17.33 16.53
N HIS A 217 -21.23 -17.55 17.85
CA HIS A 217 -21.22 -18.91 18.42
C HIS A 217 -22.49 -19.68 18.10
N ARG A 218 -23.66 -19.06 18.18
CA ARG A 218 -24.90 -19.70 17.79
C ARG A 218 -24.95 -20.02 16.30
N LEU A 219 -24.48 -19.11 15.46
CA LEU A 219 -24.37 -19.36 14.03
C LEU A 219 -23.41 -20.51 13.75
N ALA A 220 -22.24 -20.53 14.40
CA ALA A 220 -21.28 -21.62 14.28
C ALA A 220 -21.88 -22.97 14.65
N ASN A 221 -22.55 -23.06 15.81
CA ASN A 221 -23.18 -24.31 16.26
C ASN A 221 -24.29 -24.80 15.32
N ARG A 222 -24.99 -23.90 14.63
CA ARG A 222 -26.01 -24.29 13.63
C ARG A 222 -25.45 -24.79 12.33
N LEU A 223 -24.30 -24.29 11.95
CA LEU A 223 -23.61 -24.64 10.69
C LEU A 223 -22.68 -25.85 10.87
N ASP A 224 -22.36 -26.19 12.13
CA ASP A 224 -21.49 -27.34 12.42
C ASP A 224 -22.25 -28.65 12.16
N SER A 225 -21.68 -29.49 11.30
CA SER A 225 -22.21 -30.78 10.90
C SER A 225 -21.10 -31.81 10.76
N ALA A 226 -21.46 -33.06 10.57
CA ALA A 226 -20.48 -34.13 10.34
C ALA A 226 -19.62 -33.86 9.09
N ASP A 227 -20.21 -33.23 8.07
CA ASP A 227 -19.59 -32.95 6.78
C ASP A 227 -18.87 -31.59 6.73
N ALA A 228 -19.18 -30.67 7.64
CA ALA A 228 -18.61 -29.33 7.65
C ALA A 228 -18.30 -28.85 9.07
N ARG A 229 -17.08 -29.15 9.56
CA ARG A 229 -16.62 -28.61 10.84
C ARG A 229 -16.42 -27.09 10.76
N VAL A 230 -17.08 -26.38 11.65
CA VAL A 230 -17.05 -24.93 11.73
C VAL A 230 -16.01 -24.48 12.75
N ARG A 231 -15.20 -23.48 12.38
CA ARG A 231 -14.21 -22.88 13.28
C ARG A 231 -14.37 -21.38 13.35
N LEU A 232 -14.41 -20.85 14.56
CA LEU A 232 -14.41 -19.42 14.82
C LEU A 232 -13.00 -18.97 15.24
N ILE A 233 -12.39 -18.11 14.44
CA ILE A 233 -11.09 -17.47 14.71
C ILE A 233 -11.38 -16.05 15.18
N VAL A 234 -10.69 -15.62 16.23
CA VAL A 234 -10.81 -14.29 16.81
C VAL A 234 -9.50 -13.54 16.62
N THR A 235 -9.60 -12.37 16.00
CA THR A 235 -8.48 -11.45 15.84
C THR A 235 -8.76 -10.13 16.56
N ASP A 236 -7.80 -9.21 16.52
CA ASP A 236 -7.89 -7.91 17.22
C ASP A 236 -9.11 -7.07 16.80
N ILE A 237 -9.44 -7.10 15.50
CA ILE A 237 -10.50 -6.25 14.90
C ILE A 237 -11.54 -7.05 14.11
N SER A 238 -11.38 -8.37 14.00
CA SER A 238 -12.28 -9.22 13.20
C SER A 238 -12.61 -10.54 13.90
N ARG A 239 -13.71 -11.16 13.47
CA ARG A 239 -14.11 -12.53 13.79
C ARG A 239 -14.24 -13.28 12.47
N ILE A 240 -13.65 -14.47 12.36
CA ILE A 240 -13.65 -15.22 11.10
C ILE A 240 -14.27 -16.58 11.34
N LEU A 241 -15.36 -16.87 10.63
CA LEU A 241 -16.03 -18.15 10.67
C LEU A 241 -15.64 -18.95 9.43
N LEU A 242 -14.96 -20.07 9.62
CA LEU A 242 -14.61 -21.00 8.55
C LEU A 242 -15.69 -22.07 8.45
N VAL A 243 -16.27 -22.23 7.24
CA VAL A 243 -17.34 -23.18 6.95
C VAL A 243 -17.03 -23.85 5.61
N GLY A 244 -16.58 -25.09 5.62
CA GLY A 244 -16.12 -25.78 4.41
C GLY A 244 -15.05 -24.98 3.67
N ASP A 245 -15.28 -24.68 2.38
CA ASP A 245 -14.37 -23.91 1.52
C ASP A 245 -14.57 -22.39 1.60
N LEU A 246 -15.41 -21.93 2.53
CA LEU A 246 -15.70 -20.50 2.71
C LEU A 246 -15.18 -19.97 4.04
N ALA A 247 -14.84 -18.71 4.04
CA ALA A 247 -14.53 -17.92 5.22
C ALA A 247 -15.44 -16.68 5.25
N TYR A 248 -16.04 -16.43 6.41
CA TYR A 248 -16.87 -15.26 6.67
C TYR A 248 -16.17 -14.36 7.68
N LYS A 249 -15.66 -13.21 7.21
CA LYS A 249 -14.92 -12.25 8.03
C LYS A 249 -15.86 -11.14 8.51
N PHE A 250 -16.08 -11.09 9.80
CA PHE A 250 -16.92 -10.11 10.49
C PHE A 250 -16.04 -9.01 11.09
N LYS A 251 -16.49 -7.77 11.00
CA LYS A 251 -15.88 -6.65 11.74
C LYS A 251 -16.28 -6.73 13.20
N THR A 252 -15.33 -6.71 14.14
CA THR A 252 -15.63 -6.73 15.56
C THR A 252 -16.36 -5.45 15.96
N ALA A 253 -17.49 -5.55 16.67
CA ALA A 253 -18.33 -4.42 17.08
C ALA A 253 -17.65 -3.54 18.15
N LEU A 254 -16.59 -2.84 17.78
CA LEU A 254 -15.80 -1.99 18.67
C LEU A 254 -15.58 -0.59 18.08
N GLN A 255 -15.31 0.37 18.97
CA GLN A 255 -14.92 1.72 18.62
C GLN A 255 -13.56 2.02 19.22
N ARG A 256 -12.65 2.58 18.40
CA ARG A 256 -11.29 2.98 18.76
C ARG A 256 -10.93 4.22 17.95
N ASP A 257 -9.89 4.95 18.34
CA ASP A 257 -9.53 6.27 17.77
C ASP A 257 -9.48 6.33 16.23
N VAL A 258 -9.02 5.25 15.59
CA VAL A 258 -8.87 5.18 14.11
C VAL A 258 -9.88 4.26 13.44
N LEU A 259 -10.78 3.62 14.22
CA LEU A 259 -11.65 2.54 13.78
C LEU A 259 -12.99 2.64 14.49
N ASP A 260 -14.07 2.75 13.73
CA ASP A 260 -15.43 2.68 14.29
C ASP A 260 -16.25 1.60 13.59
N TYR A 261 -16.45 0.48 14.29
CA TYR A 261 -17.33 -0.63 13.91
C TYR A 261 -18.47 -0.82 14.93
N SER A 262 -18.79 0.22 15.71
CA SER A 262 -19.77 0.13 16.79
C SER A 262 -21.19 -0.13 16.28
N THR A 263 -21.55 0.42 15.12
CA THR A 263 -22.89 0.26 14.54
C THR A 263 -22.92 -0.79 13.44
N LEU A 264 -24.08 -1.42 13.21
CA LEU A 264 -24.27 -2.38 12.13
C LEU A 264 -24.03 -1.74 10.75
N SER A 265 -24.44 -0.49 10.54
CA SER A 265 -24.20 0.24 9.29
C SER A 265 -22.73 0.53 9.05
N ALA A 266 -21.96 0.87 10.10
CA ALA A 266 -20.52 1.06 9.99
C ALA A 266 -19.81 -0.26 9.63
N ARG A 267 -20.22 -1.39 10.20
CA ARG A 267 -19.67 -2.70 9.85
C ARG A 267 -20.02 -3.12 8.43
N ARG A 268 -21.25 -2.85 7.97
CA ARG A 268 -21.62 -3.06 6.57
C ARG A 268 -20.72 -2.26 5.63
N TYR A 269 -20.61 -0.95 5.86
CA TYR A 269 -19.75 -0.08 5.06
C TYR A 269 -18.30 -0.58 5.02
N ALA A 270 -17.75 -0.98 6.17
CA ALA A 270 -16.38 -1.52 6.22
C ALA A 270 -16.23 -2.83 5.44
N CYS A 271 -17.23 -3.71 5.44
CA CYS A 271 -17.23 -4.92 4.63
C CYS A 271 -17.30 -4.60 3.12
N GLU A 272 -18.13 -3.65 2.73
CA GLU A 272 -18.25 -3.18 1.33
C GLU A 272 -16.92 -2.54 0.86
N GLU A 273 -16.30 -1.70 1.69
CA GLU A 273 -14.98 -1.12 1.40
C GLU A 273 -13.89 -2.19 1.32
N GLU A 274 -13.86 -3.16 2.22
CA GLU A 274 -12.91 -4.27 2.14
C GLU A 274 -13.06 -5.05 0.83
N LEU A 275 -14.27 -5.34 0.41
CA LEU A 275 -14.54 -5.98 -0.89
C LEU A 275 -14.06 -5.13 -2.06
N ARG A 276 -14.40 -3.84 -2.07
CA ARG A 276 -14.01 -2.91 -3.14
C ARG A 276 -12.50 -2.84 -3.30
N LEU A 277 -11.78 -2.70 -2.19
CA LEU A 277 -10.34 -2.52 -2.17
C LEU A 277 -9.60 -3.80 -2.56
N ASN A 278 -9.97 -4.92 -1.97
CA ASN A 278 -9.20 -6.15 -2.10
C ASN A 278 -9.50 -6.94 -3.38
N ARG A 279 -10.68 -6.76 -3.97
CA ARG A 279 -10.98 -7.32 -5.31
C ARG A 279 -10.05 -6.81 -6.41
N ARG A 280 -9.36 -5.69 -6.19
CA ARG A 280 -8.38 -5.17 -7.16
C ARG A 280 -7.15 -6.08 -7.30
N LEU A 281 -6.80 -6.84 -6.26
CA LEU A 281 -5.59 -7.68 -6.19
C LEU A 281 -5.88 -9.17 -5.98
N ALA A 282 -7.08 -9.52 -5.49
CA ALA A 282 -7.49 -10.90 -5.23
C ALA A 282 -9.00 -11.10 -5.48
N PRO A 283 -9.51 -10.85 -6.71
CA PRO A 283 -10.95 -10.90 -7.00
C PRO A 283 -11.57 -12.28 -6.72
N GLU A 284 -10.83 -13.36 -6.94
CA GLU A 284 -11.30 -14.72 -6.71
C GLU A 284 -11.38 -15.11 -5.23
N LEU A 285 -10.72 -14.38 -4.34
CA LEU A 285 -10.80 -14.61 -2.90
C LEU A 285 -12.00 -13.88 -2.28
N TYR A 286 -12.34 -12.68 -2.76
CA TYR A 286 -13.39 -11.82 -2.20
C TYR A 286 -14.70 -11.99 -2.95
N LEU A 287 -15.50 -12.97 -2.52
CA LEU A 287 -16.71 -13.40 -3.25
C LEU A 287 -17.85 -12.40 -3.15
N GLY A 288 -18.11 -11.84 -1.95
CA GLY A 288 -19.22 -10.91 -1.76
C GLY A 288 -19.47 -10.53 -0.32
N LEU A 289 -20.49 -9.70 -0.14
CA LEU A 289 -21.07 -9.42 1.17
C LEU A 289 -22.03 -10.56 1.55
N ALA A 290 -21.96 -11.03 2.78
CA ALA A 290 -22.95 -11.94 3.37
C ALA A 290 -23.71 -11.22 4.49
N SER A 291 -25.00 -11.49 4.60
CA SER A 291 -25.85 -11.02 5.70
C SER A 291 -26.13 -12.17 6.67
N ILE A 292 -26.11 -11.87 7.96
CA ILE A 292 -26.61 -12.78 8.98
C ILE A 292 -28.00 -12.31 9.37
N THR A 293 -29.00 -13.14 9.12
CA THR A 293 -30.42 -12.79 9.22
C THR A 293 -31.13 -13.66 10.24
N GLY A 294 -32.43 -13.40 10.46
CA GLY A 294 -33.29 -14.16 11.35
C GLY A 294 -33.36 -13.60 12.76
N THR A 295 -33.39 -14.47 13.76
CA THR A 295 -33.38 -14.07 15.17
C THR A 295 -32.05 -14.36 15.83
N ARG A 296 -31.76 -13.68 16.96
CA ARG A 296 -30.51 -13.94 17.71
C ARG A 296 -30.44 -15.37 18.26
N ALA A 297 -31.57 -16.04 18.42
CA ALA A 297 -31.63 -17.45 18.83
C ALA A 297 -31.41 -18.40 17.66
N CYS A 298 -31.81 -17.99 16.46
CA CYS A 298 -31.81 -18.78 15.23
C CYS A 298 -31.26 -18.00 14.06
N PRO A 299 -29.94 -17.66 14.06
CA PRO A 299 -29.31 -16.93 12.98
C PRO A 299 -29.06 -17.83 11.77
N SER A 300 -29.12 -17.26 10.55
CA SER A 300 -28.80 -17.91 9.27
C SER A 300 -27.97 -16.99 8.39
N ILE A 301 -27.20 -17.57 7.45
CA ILE A 301 -26.48 -16.82 6.43
C ILE A 301 -27.41 -16.60 5.25
N ASP A 302 -27.58 -15.34 4.83
CA ASP A 302 -28.39 -14.91 3.68
C ASP A 302 -29.81 -15.51 3.65
N GLY A 303 -30.39 -15.76 4.84
CA GLY A 303 -31.75 -16.26 4.98
C GLY A 303 -32.75 -15.11 5.12
N ASP A 304 -34.01 -15.49 5.43
CA ASP A 304 -35.07 -14.53 5.64
C ASP A 304 -35.01 -13.84 7.02
N GLY A 305 -35.67 -12.69 7.12
CA GLY A 305 -35.82 -11.92 8.37
C GLY A 305 -34.86 -10.74 8.51
N PRO A 306 -34.88 -10.06 9.66
CA PRO A 306 -34.05 -8.88 9.88
C PRO A 306 -32.58 -9.21 9.89
N VAL A 307 -31.77 -8.30 9.34
CA VAL A 307 -30.31 -8.43 9.35
C VAL A 307 -29.75 -8.15 10.74
N LEU A 308 -28.99 -9.07 11.25
CA LEU A 308 -28.33 -9.04 12.55
C LEU A 308 -26.86 -8.65 12.48
N GLU A 309 -26.16 -9.02 11.37
CA GLU A 309 -24.74 -8.77 11.17
C GLU A 309 -24.37 -8.88 9.69
N TYR A 310 -23.18 -8.33 9.31
CA TYR A 310 -22.60 -8.44 7.98
C TYR A 310 -21.20 -9.05 8.03
N ALA A 311 -20.84 -9.79 6.99
CA ALA A 311 -19.52 -10.38 6.82
C ALA A 311 -19.04 -10.25 5.39
N VAL A 312 -17.73 -10.17 5.21
CA VAL A 312 -17.10 -10.42 3.93
C VAL A 312 -17.06 -11.93 3.70
N ARG A 313 -17.71 -12.40 2.63
CA ARG A 313 -17.62 -13.80 2.18
C ARG A 313 -16.40 -13.98 1.32
N MET A 314 -15.52 -14.90 1.69
CA MET A 314 -14.28 -15.18 1.02
C MET A 314 -14.13 -16.67 0.72
N ARG A 315 -13.31 -16.98 -0.28
CA ARG A 315 -12.81 -18.34 -0.48
C ARG A 315 -11.75 -18.63 0.57
N ARG A 316 -11.88 -19.75 1.25
CA ARG A 316 -10.85 -20.26 2.16
C ARG A 316 -9.62 -20.70 1.36
N PHE A 317 -8.43 -20.45 1.89
CA PHE A 317 -7.16 -20.89 1.34
C PHE A 317 -6.30 -21.55 2.41
N ASP A 318 -5.35 -22.37 1.97
CA ASP A 318 -4.40 -23.04 2.87
C ASP A 318 -3.39 -22.01 3.40
N GLN A 319 -3.06 -22.12 4.68
CA GLN A 319 -2.03 -21.30 5.34
C GLN A 319 -0.64 -21.46 4.74
N SER A 320 -0.30 -22.65 4.27
CA SER A 320 0.97 -22.92 3.61
C SER A 320 1.16 -22.09 2.33
N ALA A 321 0.07 -21.57 1.75
CA ALA A 321 0.10 -20.66 0.61
C ALA A 321 0.62 -19.26 0.95
N LEU A 322 0.56 -18.85 2.21
CA LEU A 322 1.05 -17.53 2.63
C LEU A 322 2.56 -17.40 2.49
N TRP A 323 3.00 -16.24 2.05
CA TRP A 323 4.43 -15.96 1.92
C TRP A 323 5.17 -16.08 3.24
N GLN A 324 4.57 -15.70 4.36
CA GLN A 324 5.20 -15.91 5.67
C GLN A 324 5.46 -17.39 5.97
N ALA A 325 4.53 -18.27 5.66
CA ALA A 325 4.71 -19.72 5.81
C ALA A 325 5.74 -20.27 4.82
N ARG A 326 5.68 -19.84 3.56
CA ARG A 326 6.61 -20.24 2.51
C ARG A 326 8.04 -19.76 2.79
N LEU A 327 8.21 -18.55 3.35
CA LEU A 327 9.50 -18.03 3.81
C LEU A 327 10.09 -18.90 4.92
N ASN A 328 9.27 -19.25 5.92
CA ASN A 328 9.69 -20.12 7.02
C ASN A 328 10.09 -21.53 6.55
N ALA A 329 9.39 -22.03 5.53
CA ALA A 329 9.67 -23.32 4.92
C ALA A 329 10.81 -23.28 3.85
N GLY A 330 11.34 -22.11 3.51
CA GLY A 330 12.35 -21.94 2.45
C GLY A 330 11.81 -22.15 1.02
N LEU A 331 10.49 -22.10 0.83
CA LEU A 331 9.79 -22.40 -0.42
C LEU A 331 9.48 -21.18 -1.29
N LEU A 332 9.70 -19.95 -0.82
CA LEU A 332 9.45 -18.75 -1.61
C LEU A 332 10.54 -18.59 -2.69
N GLY A 333 10.13 -18.65 -3.96
CA GLY A 333 11.01 -18.60 -5.12
C GLY A 333 11.13 -17.20 -5.75
N ALA A 334 12.15 -17.06 -6.60
CA ALA A 334 12.42 -15.83 -7.36
C ALA A 334 11.28 -15.46 -8.31
N ASP A 335 10.66 -16.43 -8.98
CA ASP A 335 9.58 -16.22 -9.94
C ASP A 335 8.31 -15.66 -9.29
N GLU A 336 8.02 -16.09 -8.07
CA GLU A 336 6.90 -15.56 -7.30
C GLU A 336 7.14 -14.08 -6.94
N VAL A 337 8.39 -13.74 -6.57
CA VAL A 337 8.77 -12.37 -6.24
C VAL A 337 8.72 -11.48 -7.47
N SER A 338 9.19 -11.97 -8.63
CA SER A 338 9.05 -11.25 -9.91
C SER A 338 7.59 -11.06 -10.29
N SER A 339 6.74 -12.07 -10.08
CA SER A 339 5.29 -11.98 -10.32
C SER A 339 4.64 -10.92 -9.42
N LEU A 340 5.02 -10.84 -8.14
CA LEU A 340 4.56 -9.77 -7.24
C LEU A 340 5.00 -8.39 -7.73
N ALA A 341 6.25 -8.25 -8.18
CA ALA A 341 6.76 -6.98 -8.68
C ALA A 341 5.94 -6.44 -9.86
N LEU A 342 5.62 -7.32 -10.81
CA LEU A 342 4.79 -6.98 -11.97
C LEU A 342 3.35 -6.65 -11.54
N LEU A 343 2.75 -7.47 -10.69
CA LEU A 343 1.40 -7.24 -10.16
C LEU A 343 1.29 -5.87 -9.47
N LEU A 344 2.25 -5.54 -8.61
CA LEU A 344 2.28 -4.25 -7.89
C LEU A 344 2.51 -3.07 -8.83
N ALA A 345 3.41 -3.19 -9.80
CA ALA A 345 3.67 -2.12 -10.76
C ALA A 345 2.41 -1.79 -11.58
N ASP A 346 1.71 -2.82 -12.07
CA ASP A 346 0.46 -2.67 -12.83
C ASP A 346 -0.69 -2.16 -11.94
N PHE A 347 -0.81 -2.67 -10.71
CA PHE A 347 -1.77 -2.19 -9.71
C PHE A 347 -1.56 -0.70 -9.39
N HIS A 348 -0.33 -0.32 -9.06
CA HIS A 348 0.00 1.07 -8.76
C HIS A 348 -0.23 1.98 -9.98
N ALA A 349 0.06 1.51 -11.20
CA ALA A 349 -0.19 2.29 -12.42
C ALA A 349 -1.68 2.59 -12.63
N GLY A 350 -2.56 1.62 -12.32
CA GLY A 350 -4.02 1.73 -12.44
C GLY A 350 -4.72 2.36 -11.24
N ALA A 351 -4.06 2.47 -10.09
CA ALA A 351 -4.67 2.97 -8.85
C ALA A 351 -5.05 4.46 -8.95
N ALA A 352 -6.17 4.81 -8.32
CA ALA A 352 -6.66 6.19 -8.27
C ALA A 352 -5.62 7.14 -7.68
N ARG A 353 -5.41 8.29 -8.31
CA ARG A 353 -4.45 9.32 -7.87
C ARG A 353 -5.10 10.26 -6.85
N ALA A 354 -4.36 10.61 -5.82
CA ALA A 354 -4.79 11.63 -4.88
C ALA A 354 -4.89 13.00 -5.59
N ALA A 355 -5.97 13.73 -5.35
CA ALA A 355 -6.08 15.10 -5.85
C ALA A 355 -4.94 15.95 -5.25
N PRO A 356 -4.33 16.89 -6.01
CA PRO A 356 -3.23 17.72 -5.51
C PRO A 356 -3.57 18.45 -4.22
N GLN A 357 -4.83 18.90 -4.07
CA GLN A 357 -5.33 19.63 -2.91
C GLN A 357 -5.72 18.73 -1.73
N SER A 358 -5.76 17.40 -1.93
CA SER A 358 -6.08 16.46 -0.85
C SER A 358 -5.01 16.52 0.25
N PRO A 359 -5.34 16.18 1.50
CA PRO A 359 -4.34 16.09 2.57
C PRO A 359 -3.42 14.90 2.40
N TRP A 360 -3.84 13.89 1.61
CA TRP A 360 -3.16 12.61 1.49
C TRP A 360 -1.76 12.76 0.89
N GLY A 361 -0.77 12.12 1.52
CA GLY A 361 0.61 12.13 1.06
C GLY A 361 1.33 13.48 1.19
N ASN A 362 0.79 14.44 1.94
CA ASN A 362 1.53 15.64 2.31
C ASN A 362 2.74 15.28 3.18
N ALA A 363 3.88 15.92 2.95
CA ALA A 363 5.10 15.69 3.71
C ALA A 363 4.87 15.84 5.22
N ALA A 364 4.16 16.90 5.65
CA ALA A 364 3.83 17.10 7.06
C ALA A 364 3.01 15.96 7.68
N LEU A 365 2.08 15.36 6.93
CA LEU A 365 1.27 14.24 7.40
C LEU A 365 2.11 12.95 7.52
N ILE A 366 3.04 12.72 6.58
CA ILE A 366 3.96 11.59 6.62
C ILE A 366 4.88 11.70 7.83
N VAL A 367 5.47 12.88 8.05
CA VAL A 367 6.33 13.18 9.20
C VAL A 367 5.57 12.99 10.52
N ALA A 368 4.41 13.61 10.68
CA ALA A 368 3.60 13.49 11.90
C ALA A 368 3.31 12.02 12.26
N ARG A 369 2.95 11.22 11.26
CA ARG A 369 2.70 9.77 11.42
C ARG A 369 3.94 9.00 11.83
N THR A 370 5.08 9.30 11.22
CA THR A 370 6.33 8.64 11.57
C THR A 370 6.70 8.94 13.03
N HIS A 371 6.50 10.17 13.49
CA HIS A 371 6.71 10.54 14.90
C HIS A 371 5.70 9.86 15.85
N GLU A 372 4.44 9.71 15.43
CA GLU A 372 3.44 8.92 16.17
C GLU A 372 3.85 7.44 16.29
N ASP A 373 4.45 6.86 15.24
CA ASP A 373 4.94 5.48 15.28
C ASP A 373 6.14 5.36 16.23
N VAL A 374 7.09 6.29 16.19
CA VAL A 374 8.23 6.35 17.13
C VAL A 374 7.74 6.48 18.57
N ALA A 375 6.84 7.43 18.85
CA ALA A 375 6.26 7.64 20.17
C ALA A 375 5.51 6.39 20.67
N GLY A 376 4.75 5.74 19.79
CA GLY A 376 4.02 4.51 20.09
C GLY A 376 4.93 3.33 20.44
N VAL A 377 6.08 3.21 19.78
CA VAL A 377 7.10 2.21 20.14
C VAL A 377 7.73 2.58 21.49
N GLY A 378 8.13 3.84 21.69
CA GLY A 378 8.78 4.31 22.93
C GLY A 378 7.90 4.17 24.17
N ALA A 379 6.57 4.30 24.03
CA ALA A 379 5.62 4.15 25.14
C ALA A 379 5.56 2.73 25.73
N VAL A 380 6.00 1.72 24.98
CA VAL A 380 5.91 0.30 25.38
C VAL A 380 7.28 -0.30 25.70
N LEU A 381 8.37 0.32 25.24
CA LEU A 381 9.72 -0.18 25.50
C LEU A 381 10.16 0.11 26.93
N ASP A 382 10.59 -0.93 27.64
CA ASP A 382 11.14 -0.82 29.01
C ASP A 382 12.68 -0.95 29.04
N ASP A 383 13.28 -1.61 28.06
CA ASP A 383 14.72 -1.87 27.99
C ASP A 383 15.49 -0.63 27.55
N ALA A 384 16.51 -0.22 28.35
CA ALA A 384 17.30 0.99 28.12
C ALA A 384 18.07 0.95 26.77
N ARG A 385 18.59 -0.23 26.38
CA ARG A 385 19.32 -0.39 25.13
C ARG A 385 18.39 -0.23 23.92
N GLN A 386 17.17 -0.78 24.01
CA GLN A 386 16.19 -0.64 22.94
C GLN A 386 15.70 0.82 22.83
N ARG A 387 15.58 1.54 23.94
CA ARG A 387 15.28 2.98 23.94
C ARG A 387 16.39 3.78 23.25
N ALA A 388 17.66 3.52 23.58
CA ALA A 388 18.79 4.17 22.91
C ALA A 388 18.78 3.92 21.39
N MET A 389 18.51 2.69 20.94
CA MET A 389 18.34 2.38 19.52
C MET A 389 17.20 3.19 18.88
N LEU A 390 16.06 3.34 19.57
CA LEU A 390 14.93 4.12 19.09
C LEU A 390 15.25 5.60 18.97
N ASP A 391 16.01 6.17 19.94
CA ASP A 391 16.44 7.56 19.94
C ASP A 391 17.38 7.85 18.73
N GLU A 392 18.32 6.94 18.44
CA GLU A 392 19.19 7.04 17.26
C GLU A 392 18.38 6.99 15.96
N ILE A 393 17.38 6.09 15.86
CA ILE A 393 16.46 5.99 14.74
C ILE A 393 15.67 7.30 14.60
N ALA A 394 15.12 7.85 15.68
CA ALA A 394 14.35 9.09 15.68
C ALA A 394 15.19 10.28 15.19
N ALA A 395 16.42 10.39 15.67
CA ALA A 395 17.35 11.42 15.22
C ALA A 395 17.70 11.29 13.73
N TRP A 396 17.88 10.06 13.24
CA TRP A 396 18.12 9.80 11.81
C TRP A 396 16.89 10.18 10.97
N LEU A 397 15.68 9.77 11.38
CA LEU A 397 14.43 10.11 10.67
C LEU A 397 14.25 11.61 10.55
N THR A 398 14.44 12.37 11.62
CA THR A 398 14.33 13.84 11.62
C THR A 398 15.29 14.48 10.61
N ARG A 399 16.54 13.98 10.51
CA ARG A 399 17.49 14.47 9.49
C ARG A 399 17.04 14.16 8.07
N GLN A 400 16.50 12.95 7.83
CA GLN A 400 15.98 12.57 6.51
C GLN A 400 14.76 13.38 6.09
N GLU A 401 13.85 13.66 7.00
CA GLU A 401 12.61 14.41 6.73
C GLU A 401 12.87 15.78 6.15
N GLN A 402 13.86 16.51 6.67
CA GLN A 402 14.26 17.81 6.15
C GLN A 402 14.77 17.71 4.71
N ALA A 403 15.60 16.71 4.41
CA ALA A 403 16.16 16.50 3.08
C ALA A 403 15.11 16.01 2.07
N LEU A 404 14.12 15.22 2.52
CA LEU A 404 13.13 14.56 1.65
C LEU A 404 11.86 15.38 1.42
N ALA A 405 11.59 16.41 2.21
CA ALA A 405 10.38 17.23 2.08
C ALA A 405 10.12 17.74 0.64
N PRO A 406 11.11 18.28 -0.10
CA PRO A 406 10.92 18.67 -1.48
C PRO A 406 10.60 17.51 -2.43
N VAL A 407 11.20 16.32 -2.19
CA VAL A 407 10.96 15.12 -2.99
C VAL A 407 9.53 14.62 -2.78
N LEU A 408 9.07 14.55 -1.53
CA LEU A 408 7.71 14.16 -1.18
C LEU A 408 6.68 15.09 -1.81
N THR A 409 6.90 16.40 -1.73
CA THR A 409 6.02 17.43 -2.32
C THR A 409 5.94 17.26 -3.84
N LYS A 410 7.10 17.10 -4.49
CA LYS A 410 7.15 16.90 -5.95
C LYS A 410 6.44 15.61 -6.35
N ARG A 411 6.69 14.50 -5.67
CA ARG A 411 6.06 13.20 -5.99
C ARG A 411 4.54 13.25 -5.86
N LYS A 412 4.02 13.94 -4.85
CA LYS A 412 2.59 14.17 -4.73
C LYS A 412 2.04 14.96 -5.93
N ALA A 413 2.69 16.05 -6.32
CA ALA A 413 2.32 16.86 -7.49
C ALA A 413 2.37 16.05 -8.79
N ASP A 414 3.35 15.16 -8.93
CA ASP A 414 3.52 14.25 -10.08
C ASP A 414 2.50 13.07 -10.07
N GLY A 415 1.63 12.94 -9.04
CA GLY A 415 0.58 11.92 -8.95
C GLY A 415 1.05 10.54 -8.48
N TRP A 416 2.15 10.46 -7.73
CA TRP A 416 2.66 9.22 -7.14
C TRP A 416 1.95 8.83 -5.83
N VAL A 417 1.16 9.72 -5.23
CA VAL A 417 0.27 9.39 -4.12
C VAL A 417 -1.01 8.79 -4.68
N ARG A 418 -1.28 7.53 -4.33
CA ARG A 418 -2.37 6.73 -4.90
C ARG A 418 -3.12 5.93 -3.85
N GLU A 419 -4.32 5.41 -4.20
CA GLU A 419 -5.05 4.50 -3.33
C GLU A 419 -4.43 3.10 -3.38
N CYS A 420 -3.41 2.90 -2.56
CA CYS A 420 -2.60 1.69 -2.46
C CYS A 420 -3.25 0.60 -1.59
N HIS A 421 -2.49 -0.43 -1.23
CA HIS A 421 -2.88 -1.47 -0.30
C HIS A 421 -2.75 -1.01 1.17
N GLY A 422 -1.64 -0.38 1.53
CA GLY A 422 -1.37 0.22 2.83
C GLY A 422 -0.74 -0.71 3.87
N ASP A 423 -0.94 -2.03 3.77
CA ASP A 423 -0.39 -3.05 4.69
C ASP A 423 0.25 -4.23 3.93
N LEU A 424 1.15 -3.92 3.02
CA LEU A 424 1.74 -4.86 2.07
C LEU A 424 2.94 -5.62 2.66
N HIS A 425 2.73 -6.47 3.67
CA HIS A 425 3.76 -7.35 4.24
C HIS A 425 3.56 -8.81 3.83
N CYS A 426 4.56 -9.67 4.04
CA CYS A 426 4.53 -11.08 3.62
C CYS A 426 3.38 -11.90 4.23
N GLY A 427 2.79 -11.46 5.35
CA GLY A 427 1.60 -12.07 5.92
C GLY A 427 0.31 -11.80 5.14
N ASN A 428 0.30 -10.79 4.25
CA ASN A 428 -0.85 -10.41 3.43
C ASN A 428 -0.64 -10.73 1.94
N ILE A 429 0.34 -11.60 1.64
CA ILE A 429 0.65 -12.09 0.30
C ILE A 429 0.57 -13.61 0.30
N LEU A 430 -0.02 -14.19 -0.74
CA LEU A 430 -0.13 -15.63 -0.89
C LEU A 430 0.09 -16.06 -2.34
N THR A 431 0.46 -17.33 -2.52
CA THR A 431 0.57 -17.96 -3.84
C THR A 431 -0.40 -19.15 -3.90
N VAL A 432 -1.41 -19.05 -4.75
CA VAL A 432 -2.41 -20.09 -4.98
C VAL A 432 -2.40 -20.48 -6.46
N ALA A 433 -2.33 -21.77 -6.73
CA ALA A 433 -2.26 -22.31 -8.11
C ALA A 433 -1.19 -21.61 -8.97
N GLY A 434 -0.03 -21.30 -8.40
CA GLY A 434 1.09 -20.63 -9.09
C GLY A 434 0.88 -19.12 -9.30
N GLN A 435 -0.22 -18.54 -8.82
CA GLN A 435 -0.52 -17.12 -8.98
C GLN A 435 -0.36 -16.37 -7.64
N VAL A 436 0.36 -15.26 -7.69
CA VAL A 436 0.54 -14.38 -6.53
C VAL A 436 -0.68 -13.49 -6.35
N ARG A 437 -1.16 -13.39 -5.12
CA ARG A 437 -2.28 -12.54 -4.71
C ARG A 437 -1.93 -11.75 -3.47
N VAL A 438 -2.52 -10.56 -3.37
CA VAL A 438 -2.39 -9.68 -2.21
C VAL A 438 -3.78 -9.41 -1.66
N PHE A 439 -3.95 -9.51 -0.34
CA PHE A 439 -5.24 -9.41 0.34
C PHE A 439 -5.11 -8.65 1.66
N ASP A 440 -6.23 -8.34 2.29
CA ASP A 440 -6.30 -7.65 3.59
C ASP A 440 -5.71 -6.22 3.58
N GLY A 441 -5.97 -5.48 2.47
CA GLY A 441 -5.65 -4.05 2.38
C GLY A 441 -6.51 -3.22 3.33
N ILE A 442 -5.98 -2.09 3.76
CA ILE A 442 -6.60 -1.24 4.79
C ILE A 442 -7.88 -0.58 4.28
N GLU A 443 -9.04 -0.99 4.82
CA GLU A 443 -10.34 -0.42 4.51
C GLU A 443 -10.75 0.71 5.47
N PHE A 444 -10.37 0.59 6.75
CA PHE A 444 -10.90 1.43 7.84
C PHE A 444 -10.33 2.84 7.88
N ASN A 445 -9.18 3.11 7.26
CA ASN A 445 -8.54 4.42 7.29
C ASN A 445 -7.95 4.81 5.94
N ALA A 446 -8.59 5.76 5.27
CA ALA A 446 -8.16 6.27 3.98
C ALA A 446 -6.72 6.83 4.00
N ALA A 447 -6.31 7.46 5.09
CA ALA A 447 -4.98 8.02 5.19
C ALA A 447 -3.85 6.98 5.27
N LEU A 448 -4.15 5.72 5.59
CA LEU A 448 -3.17 4.62 5.59
C LEU A 448 -3.00 3.96 4.22
N ARG A 449 -3.94 4.18 3.30
CA ARG A 449 -3.90 3.60 1.95
C ARG A 449 -3.69 4.64 0.84
N TRP A 450 -4.07 5.93 1.05
CA TRP A 450 -3.74 7.01 0.14
C TRP A 450 -2.33 7.50 0.39
N ILE A 451 -1.34 6.76 -0.11
CA ILE A 451 0.08 6.90 0.18
C ILE A 451 0.90 6.93 -1.11
N ASP A 452 2.17 7.35 -1.01
CA ASP A 452 3.11 7.19 -2.11
C ASP A 452 3.29 5.70 -2.44
N VAL A 453 3.28 5.35 -3.73
CA VAL A 453 3.49 3.95 -4.18
C VAL A 453 4.83 3.38 -3.70
N ALA A 454 5.84 4.25 -3.50
CA ALA A 454 7.12 3.85 -2.91
C ALA A 454 6.97 3.39 -1.45
N GLN A 455 6.06 4.00 -0.70
CA GLN A 455 5.78 3.63 0.69
C GLN A 455 5.06 2.27 0.77
N ASP A 456 4.19 1.96 -0.19
CA ASP A 456 3.51 0.67 -0.28
C ASP A 456 4.50 -0.44 -0.65
N LEU A 457 5.28 -0.25 -1.72
CA LEU A 457 6.35 -1.16 -2.14
C LEU A 457 7.37 -1.42 -1.01
N ALA A 458 7.77 -0.35 -0.31
CA ALA A 458 8.75 -0.43 0.78
C ALA A 458 8.34 -1.41 1.87
N PHE A 459 7.06 -1.68 2.06
CA PHE A 459 6.60 -2.60 3.08
C PHE A 459 6.99 -4.06 2.76
N ALA A 460 6.68 -4.57 1.57
CA ALA A 460 7.10 -5.91 1.14
C ALA A 460 8.63 -6.01 1.03
N TRP A 461 9.27 -4.98 0.48
CA TRP A 461 10.72 -4.90 0.35
C TRP A 461 11.44 -4.95 1.71
N MET A 462 10.98 -4.17 2.68
CA MET A 462 11.48 -4.16 4.06
C MET A 462 11.25 -5.51 4.75
N ASP A 463 10.05 -6.09 4.58
CA ASP A 463 9.70 -7.32 5.28
C ASP A 463 10.53 -8.50 4.80
N LEU A 464 10.74 -8.65 3.49
CA LEU A 464 11.66 -9.64 2.90
C LEU A 464 13.08 -9.49 3.45
N GLN A 465 13.60 -8.25 3.56
CA GLN A 465 14.92 -7.99 4.14
C GLN A 465 14.99 -8.38 5.61
N CYS A 466 14.00 -7.99 6.40
CA CYS A 466 13.91 -8.33 7.82
C CYS A 466 13.82 -9.85 8.03
N GLN A 467 13.20 -10.60 7.09
CA GLN A 467 13.14 -12.07 7.08
C GLN A 467 14.44 -12.73 6.56
N GLY A 468 15.51 -11.96 6.31
CA GLY A 468 16.80 -12.46 5.85
C GLY A 468 16.85 -12.80 4.36
N ARG A 469 15.84 -12.44 3.58
CA ARG A 469 15.75 -12.68 2.13
C ARG A 469 16.12 -11.43 1.32
N ARG A 470 17.32 -10.88 1.60
CA ARG A 470 17.80 -9.62 1.01
C ARG A 470 17.91 -9.69 -0.51
N GLY A 471 18.35 -10.83 -1.06
CA GLY A 471 18.41 -11.04 -2.51
C GLY A 471 17.03 -11.00 -3.16
N LEU A 472 16.04 -11.68 -2.60
CA LEU A 472 14.64 -11.62 -3.09
C LEU A 472 14.06 -10.21 -2.97
N ALA A 473 14.40 -9.47 -1.91
CA ALA A 473 14.02 -8.07 -1.78
C ALA A 473 14.63 -7.19 -2.89
N ALA A 474 15.90 -7.41 -3.22
CA ALA A 474 16.56 -6.73 -4.33
C ALA A 474 15.90 -7.04 -5.68
N ARG A 475 15.52 -8.30 -5.92
CA ARG A 475 14.76 -8.72 -7.10
C ARG A 475 13.40 -8.01 -7.17
N LEU A 476 12.63 -8.03 -6.09
CA LEU A 476 11.34 -7.32 -6.01
C LEU A 476 11.48 -5.85 -6.45
N LEU A 477 12.46 -5.17 -5.86
CA LEU A 477 12.71 -3.76 -6.15
C LEU A 477 13.11 -3.57 -7.61
N ASN A 478 14.05 -4.37 -8.10
CA ASN A 478 14.57 -4.27 -9.46
C ASN A 478 13.49 -4.48 -10.52
N ASP A 479 12.71 -5.57 -10.40
CA ASP A 479 11.69 -5.91 -11.38
C ASP A 479 10.53 -4.91 -11.37
N TYR A 480 10.16 -4.40 -10.19
CA TYR A 480 9.20 -3.31 -10.04
C TYR A 480 9.67 -2.03 -10.75
N LEU A 481 10.90 -1.59 -10.50
CA LEU A 481 11.47 -0.39 -11.12
C LEU A 481 11.64 -0.55 -12.63
N GLU A 482 12.06 -1.72 -13.09
CA GLU A 482 12.17 -2.00 -14.53
C GLU A 482 10.79 -1.95 -15.21
N ARG A 483 9.71 -2.39 -14.54
CA ARG A 483 8.34 -2.35 -15.06
C ARG A 483 7.77 -0.93 -15.08
N CYS A 484 7.82 -0.20 -13.96
CA CYS A 484 7.17 1.10 -13.83
C CYS A 484 8.03 2.30 -14.22
N GLY A 485 9.37 2.21 -14.14
CA GLY A 485 10.30 3.31 -14.42
C GLY A 485 10.42 4.37 -13.33
N ASP A 486 9.83 4.12 -12.15
CA ASP A 486 9.87 5.06 -11.02
C ASP A 486 11.17 4.99 -10.22
N TYR A 487 12.31 5.22 -10.86
CA TYR A 487 13.60 5.30 -10.17
C TYR A 487 13.72 6.52 -9.24
N GLY A 488 12.79 7.47 -9.33
CA GLY A 488 12.70 8.58 -8.38
C GLY A 488 12.31 8.15 -6.97
N SER A 489 11.65 6.99 -6.83
CA SER A 489 11.30 6.38 -5.54
C SER A 489 12.52 5.96 -4.72
N LEU A 490 13.66 5.66 -5.36
CA LEU A 490 14.90 5.24 -4.68
C LEU A 490 15.32 6.21 -3.58
N ALA A 491 15.12 7.51 -3.76
CA ALA A 491 15.43 8.51 -2.74
C ALA A 491 14.62 8.34 -1.44
N LEU A 492 13.40 7.79 -1.51
CA LEU A 492 12.48 7.64 -0.38
C LEU A 492 12.55 6.26 0.29
N LEU A 493 12.99 5.24 -0.44
CA LEU A 493 12.96 3.86 0.04
C LEU A 493 13.74 3.64 1.36
N PRO A 494 14.94 4.24 1.59
CA PRO A 494 15.63 4.09 2.87
C PRO A 494 14.81 4.61 4.05
N TYR A 495 14.14 5.76 3.88
CA TYR A 495 13.26 6.35 4.91
C TYR A 495 12.03 5.46 5.17
N TYR A 496 11.31 5.06 4.11
CA TYR A 496 10.14 4.22 4.25
C TYR A 496 10.45 2.82 4.79
N ARG A 497 11.63 2.27 4.49
CA ARG A 497 12.11 1.01 5.07
C ARG A 497 12.15 1.06 6.59
N VAL A 498 12.73 2.11 7.15
CA VAL A 498 12.82 2.33 8.60
C VAL A 498 11.43 2.57 9.18
N GLN A 499 10.63 3.43 8.57
CA GLN A 499 9.25 3.71 9.01
C GLN A 499 8.40 2.43 9.06
N ARG A 500 8.41 1.61 8.00
CA ARG A 500 7.61 0.37 7.95
C ARG A 500 8.09 -0.67 8.95
N ALA A 501 9.37 -0.74 9.23
CA ALA A 501 9.90 -1.58 10.30
C ALA A 501 9.40 -1.13 11.69
N LEU A 502 9.35 0.18 11.95
CA LEU A 502 8.77 0.72 13.19
C LEU A 502 7.27 0.43 13.32
N VAL A 503 6.51 0.52 12.22
CA VAL A 503 5.09 0.12 12.20
C VAL A 503 4.94 -1.34 12.62
N ARG A 504 5.74 -2.27 12.07
CA ARG A 504 5.71 -3.69 12.46
C ARG A 504 6.15 -3.89 13.90
N CYS A 505 7.20 -3.21 14.34
CA CYS A 505 7.64 -3.22 15.74
C CYS A 505 6.50 -2.81 16.68
N LYS A 506 5.83 -1.68 16.40
CA LYS A 506 4.70 -1.18 17.18
C LYS A 506 3.55 -2.19 17.25
N VAL A 507 3.16 -2.79 16.12
CA VAL A 507 2.08 -3.80 16.08
C VAL A 507 2.43 -5.00 16.97
N PHE A 508 3.66 -5.51 16.90
CA PHE A 508 4.07 -6.64 17.72
C PHE A 508 4.20 -6.29 19.21
N LEU A 509 4.69 -5.09 19.55
CA LEU A 509 4.70 -4.60 20.93
C LEU A 509 3.28 -4.55 21.52
N LEU A 510 2.33 -3.99 20.78
CA LEU A 510 0.93 -3.94 21.20
C LEU A 510 0.32 -5.33 21.38
N ARG A 511 0.62 -6.28 20.48
CA ARG A 511 0.21 -7.68 20.64
C ARG A 511 0.80 -8.32 21.90
N SER A 512 2.01 -7.95 22.29
CA SER A 512 2.63 -8.48 23.52
C SER A 512 1.95 -8.04 24.80
N LEU A 513 1.18 -6.94 24.79
CA LEU A 513 0.40 -6.47 25.93
C LEU A 513 -0.91 -7.26 26.15
N GLY A 514 -1.37 -8.03 25.16
CA GLY A 514 -2.72 -8.62 25.12
C GLY A 514 -2.91 -9.97 25.82
N GLY A 515 -1.97 -10.52 26.56
CA GLY A 515 -2.16 -11.76 27.31
C GLY A 515 -0.98 -12.75 27.25
N SER A 516 -0.98 -13.77 28.12
CA SER A 516 0.16 -14.66 28.35
C SER A 516 0.54 -15.56 27.17
N ARG A 517 -0.44 -15.98 26.35
CA ARG A 517 -0.16 -16.83 25.17
C ARG A 517 0.32 -15.98 23.99
N GLY A 518 1.55 -16.27 23.50
CA GLY A 518 2.17 -15.57 22.38
C GLY A 518 2.92 -14.28 22.72
N ARG A 519 2.92 -13.82 23.97
CA ARG A 519 3.65 -12.62 24.42
C ARG A 519 5.13 -12.68 24.07
N SER A 520 5.80 -13.77 24.44
CA SER A 520 7.24 -13.94 24.18
C SER A 520 7.58 -13.92 22.69
N SER A 521 6.76 -14.57 21.86
CA SER A 521 6.93 -14.56 20.40
C SER A 521 6.71 -13.15 19.83
N ALA A 522 5.68 -12.44 20.27
CA ALA A 522 5.41 -11.07 19.84
C ALA A 522 6.57 -10.12 20.21
N LEU A 523 7.09 -10.22 21.44
CA LEU A 523 8.25 -9.44 21.86
C LEU A 523 9.49 -9.73 21.00
N LEU A 524 9.77 -11.00 20.71
CA LEU A 524 10.89 -11.38 19.85
C LEU A 524 10.76 -10.77 18.43
N HIS A 525 9.55 -10.78 17.86
CA HIS A 525 9.32 -10.13 16.58
C HIS A 525 9.49 -8.61 16.66
N ALA A 526 8.98 -7.96 17.71
CA ALA A 526 9.16 -6.54 17.91
C ALA A 526 10.65 -6.17 17.98
N GLN A 527 11.42 -6.91 18.79
CA GLN A 527 12.88 -6.73 18.91
C GLN A 527 13.59 -6.91 17.56
N ARG A 528 13.21 -7.91 16.78
CA ARG A 528 13.77 -8.14 15.45
C ARG A 528 13.53 -6.95 14.50
N TYR A 529 12.32 -6.39 14.47
CA TYR A 529 12.02 -5.23 13.61
C TYR A 529 12.71 -3.96 14.10
N LEU A 530 12.85 -3.76 15.43
CA LEU A 530 13.59 -2.64 15.98
C LEU A 530 15.09 -2.73 15.65
N ALA A 531 15.70 -3.90 15.86
CA ALA A 531 17.09 -4.14 15.50
C ALA A 531 17.34 -3.99 13.99
N PHE A 532 16.42 -4.44 13.17
CA PHE A 532 16.47 -4.24 11.71
C PHE A 532 16.38 -2.76 11.36
N ALA A 533 15.45 -2.00 11.93
CA ALA A 533 15.32 -0.56 11.70
C ALA A 533 16.61 0.18 12.08
N HIS A 534 17.20 -0.18 13.22
CA HIS A 534 18.47 0.38 13.67
C HIS A 534 19.63 0.03 12.74
N ALA A 535 19.74 -1.20 12.27
CA ALA A 535 20.75 -1.59 11.28
C ALA A 535 20.61 -0.83 9.96
N CYS A 536 19.38 -0.43 9.59
CA CYS A 536 19.11 0.30 8.35
C CYS A 536 19.55 1.76 8.36
N ILE A 537 19.84 2.37 9.51
CA ILE A 537 20.32 3.75 9.60
C ILE A 537 21.84 3.86 9.48
N ALA A 538 22.55 2.72 9.47
CA ALA A 538 23.98 2.70 9.20
C ALA A 538 24.31 3.25 7.80
N PRO A 539 25.49 3.87 7.59
CA PRO A 539 25.90 4.36 6.29
C PRO A 539 25.83 3.28 5.22
N ALA A 540 25.20 3.59 4.09
CA ALA A 540 25.17 2.71 2.93
C ALA A 540 26.54 2.68 2.23
N ALA A 541 26.81 1.60 1.50
CA ALA A 541 28.01 1.42 0.67
C ALA A 541 27.62 1.36 -0.81
N PRO A 542 27.25 2.49 -1.44
CA PRO A 542 26.88 2.53 -2.85
C PRO A 542 28.09 2.25 -3.74
N ALA A 543 27.86 1.65 -4.91
CA ALA A 543 28.89 1.40 -5.91
C ALA A 543 28.30 1.48 -7.32
N LEU A 544 29.13 1.78 -8.32
CA LEU A 544 28.74 1.82 -9.72
C LEU A 544 29.45 0.73 -10.52
N LEU A 545 28.67 -0.19 -11.09
CA LEU A 545 29.14 -1.20 -12.02
C LEU A 545 28.59 -0.91 -13.41
N ILE A 546 29.41 -1.03 -14.45
CA ILE A 546 28.96 -0.98 -15.84
C ILE A 546 29.39 -2.24 -16.58
N ALA A 547 28.53 -2.78 -17.44
CA ALA A 547 28.87 -3.92 -18.27
C ALA A 547 29.35 -3.46 -19.67
N PHE A 548 30.48 -3.98 -20.15
CA PHE A 548 31.04 -3.71 -21.44
C PHE A 548 31.14 -4.99 -22.27
N GLY A 549 30.81 -4.94 -23.57
CA GLY A 549 30.92 -6.07 -24.49
C GLY A 549 29.93 -6.00 -25.65
N LEU A 550 30.10 -6.87 -26.63
CA LEU A 550 29.30 -6.96 -27.87
C LEU A 550 27.86 -7.48 -27.59
N ALA A 551 26.95 -7.27 -28.53
CA ALA A 551 25.63 -7.92 -28.51
C ALA A 551 25.79 -9.45 -28.48
N GLY A 552 24.97 -10.15 -27.70
CA GLY A 552 25.08 -11.62 -27.55
C GLY A 552 26.13 -12.10 -26.53
N SER A 553 27.00 -11.21 -25.97
CA SER A 553 28.05 -11.65 -25.01
C SER A 553 27.50 -12.09 -23.65
N GLY A 554 26.19 -11.90 -23.36
CA GLY A 554 25.55 -12.32 -22.11
C GLY A 554 25.53 -11.29 -21.00
N LYS A 555 25.86 -10.01 -21.29
CA LYS A 555 25.84 -8.89 -20.31
C LYS A 555 24.54 -8.82 -19.50
N SER A 556 23.39 -8.86 -20.18
CA SER A 556 22.10 -8.69 -19.52
C SER A 556 21.77 -9.85 -18.59
N TRP A 557 22.15 -11.09 -18.96
CA TRP A 557 22.06 -12.25 -18.09
C TRP A 557 22.94 -12.06 -16.85
N LEU A 558 24.21 -11.66 -17.07
CA LEU A 558 25.16 -11.44 -15.99
C LEU A 558 24.71 -10.32 -15.04
N CYS A 559 24.33 -9.16 -15.59
CA CYS A 559 23.83 -8.04 -14.79
C CYS A 559 22.60 -8.42 -13.99
N ASN A 560 21.72 -9.28 -14.53
CA ASN A 560 20.58 -9.82 -13.81
C ASN A 560 20.99 -10.76 -12.67
N ALA A 561 21.96 -11.62 -12.92
CA ALA A 561 22.47 -12.55 -11.92
C ALA A 561 23.19 -11.85 -10.75
N LEU A 562 23.71 -10.64 -10.97
CA LEU A 562 24.34 -9.83 -9.93
C LEU A 562 23.34 -9.04 -9.05
N VAL A 563 22.06 -8.94 -9.43
CA VAL A 563 21.05 -8.16 -8.68
C VAL A 563 20.90 -8.69 -7.25
N GLU A 564 20.62 -9.97 -7.09
CA GLU A 564 20.39 -10.56 -5.78
C GLU A 564 21.63 -10.60 -4.88
N PRO A 565 22.77 -11.10 -5.33
CA PRO A 565 23.94 -11.21 -4.47
C PRO A 565 24.58 -9.88 -4.09
N LEU A 566 24.41 -8.83 -4.88
CA LEU A 566 24.91 -7.48 -4.59
C LEU A 566 23.83 -6.55 -4.04
N GLU A 567 22.58 -7.00 -3.90
CA GLU A 567 21.41 -6.17 -3.56
C GLU A 567 21.32 -4.92 -4.46
N ALA A 568 21.60 -5.10 -5.75
CA ALA A 568 21.81 -4.01 -6.70
C ALA A 568 20.52 -3.61 -7.43
N VAL A 569 20.50 -2.37 -7.92
CA VAL A 569 19.51 -1.88 -8.88
C VAL A 569 20.14 -1.86 -10.28
N ARG A 570 19.52 -2.62 -11.20
CA ARG A 570 19.93 -2.70 -12.59
C ARG A 570 19.25 -1.63 -13.44
N LEU A 571 20.00 -0.99 -14.32
CA LEU A 571 19.50 -0.08 -15.34
C LEU A 571 19.77 -0.67 -16.73
N ARG A 572 18.73 -1.04 -17.48
CA ARG A 572 18.85 -1.61 -18.83
C ARG A 572 18.73 -0.53 -19.90
N SER A 573 19.75 -0.43 -20.76
CA SER A 573 19.77 0.55 -21.86
C SER A 573 18.58 0.39 -22.81
N ASP A 574 18.22 -0.85 -23.14
CA ASP A 574 17.15 -1.14 -24.11
C ASP A 574 15.77 -0.79 -23.54
N VAL A 575 15.53 -1.08 -22.25
CA VAL A 575 14.30 -0.71 -21.55
C VAL A 575 14.16 0.81 -21.44
N GLU A 576 15.23 1.50 -21.00
CA GLU A 576 15.20 2.96 -20.83
C GLU A 576 15.15 3.70 -22.17
N ARG A 577 15.71 3.11 -23.23
CA ARG A 577 15.56 3.60 -24.61
C ARG A 577 14.10 3.52 -25.05
N LYS A 578 13.47 2.34 -24.95
CA LYS A 578 12.06 2.17 -25.31
C LYS A 578 11.16 3.10 -24.52
N ARG A 579 11.46 3.32 -23.23
CA ARG A 579 10.71 4.27 -22.37
C ARG A 579 10.89 5.72 -22.81
N LEU A 580 12.04 6.12 -23.39
CA LEU A 580 12.26 7.48 -23.89
C LEU A 580 11.55 7.74 -25.23
N PHE A 581 11.45 6.73 -26.08
CA PHE A 581 11.02 6.92 -27.47
C PHE A 581 9.68 6.27 -27.81
N CYS A 582 9.20 5.31 -27.03
CA CYS A 582 7.95 4.57 -27.27
C CYS A 582 6.86 4.85 -26.23
N ALA A 583 7.10 5.69 -25.18
CA ALA A 583 6.09 6.00 -24.18
C ALA A 583 4.93 6.80 -24.82
N PRO A 584 3.67 6.45 -24.55
CA PRO A 584 2.53 7.29 -24.95
C PRO A 584 2.64 8.68 -24.31
N ALA A 585 2.21 9.72 -25.03
CA ALA A 585 2.36 11.15 -24.72
C ALA A 585 1.70 11.64 -23.40
N ALA A 586 1.25 10.75 -22.53
CA ALA A 586 0.57 11.08 -21.27
C ALA A 586 1.44 11.74 -20.20
N SER A 587 2.75 11.87 -20.41
CA SER A 587 3.70 12.43 -19.42
C SER A 587 4.24 13.81 -19.75
N GLY A 588 3.64 14.55 -20.69
CA GLY A 588 4.04 15.94 -21.02
C GLY A 588 5.44 16.11 -21.63
N ALA A 589 6.22 15.04 -21.79
CA ALA A 589 7.46 15.03 -22.55
C ALA A 589 7.15 14.60 -23.98
N ALA A 590 7.44 15.44 -24.97
CA ALA A 590 7.28 15.09 -26.37
C ALA A 590 8.02 13.77 -26.65
N ALA A 591 7.26 12.73 -27.01
CA ALA A 591 7.82 11.47 -27.48
C ALA A 591 8.56 11.77 -28.78
N LEU A 592 9.86 11.49 -28.83
CA LEU A 592 10.62 11.56 -30.07
C LEU A 592 10.14 10.44 -31.00
N PRO A 593 10.04 10.67 -32.33
CA PRO A 593 9.56 9.66 -33.25
C PRO A 593 10.34 8.35 -33.15
N ALA A 594 9.66 7.21 -33.24
CA ALA A 594 10.28 5.87 -33.19
C ALA A 594 11.32 5.65 -34.33
N GLN A 595 11.18 6.36 -35.44
CA GLN A 595 12.18 6.42 -36.52
C GLN A 595 13.43 7.13 -35.99
N GLY A 596 14.56 6.42 -35.92
CA GLY A 596 15.83 6.94 -35.41
C GLY A 596 16.18 6.57 -33.97
N MET A 597 15.41 5.66 -33.33
CA MET A 597 15.65 5.22 -31.93
C MET A 597 17.07 4.69 -31.66
N TYR A 598 17.81 4.29 -32.71
CA TYR A 598 19.20 3.81 -32.65
C TYR A 598 20.23 4.77 -33.25
N ASP A 599 19.81 5.96 -33.63
CA ASP A 599 20.74 6.98 -34.14
C ASP A 599 21.70 7.49 -33.05
N ARG A 600 22.66 8.33 -33.43
CA ARG A 600 23.69 8.88 -32.54
C ARG A 600 23.08 9.78 -31.44
N ALA A 601 22.00 10.51 -31.76
CA ALA A 601 21.32 11.44 -30.85
C ALA A 601 20.55 10.67 -29.80
N ALA A 602 19.75 9.65 -30.22
CA ALA A 602 18.99 8.77 -29.36
C ALA A 602 19.89 7.95 -28.42
N ASN A 603 21.01 7.43 -28.94
CA ASN A 603 22.05 6.82 -28.12
C ASN A 603 22.58 7.80 -27.06
N GLY A 604 22.87 9.05 -27.45
CA GLY A 604 23.30 10.10 -26.53
C GLY A 604 22.28 10.38 -25.44
N ALA A 605 20.99 10.49 -25.78
CA ALA A 605 19.90 10.70 -24.85
C ALA A 605 19.75 9.52 -23.84
N THR A 606 19.83 8.27 -24.35
CA THR A 606 19.77 7.06 -23.52
C THR A 606 20.89 7.05 -22.48
N TYR A 607 22.15 7.28 -22.87
CA TYR A 607 23.25 7.28 -21.90
C TYR A 607 23.19 8.45 -20.92
N ARG A 608 22.70 9.63 -21.31
CA ARG A 608 22.43 10.74 -20.37
C ARG A 608 21.37 10.35 -19.35
N ARG A 609 20.29 9.65 -19.77
CA ARG A 609 19.28 9.12 -18.87
C ARG A 609 19.85 8.10 -17.92
N LEU A 610 20.58 7.10 -18.41
CA LEU A 610 21.23 6.09 -17.56
C LEU A 610 22.16 6.73 -16.51
N ALA A 611 22.99 7.72 -16.91
CA ALA A 611 23.87 8.43 -15.99
C ALA A 611 23.11 9.22 -14.93
N ARG A 612 21.96 9.85 -15.29
CA ARG A 612 21.09 10.54 -14.34
C ARG A 612 20.47 9.57 -13.34
N LEU A 613 19.92 8.43 -13.80
CA LEU A 613 19.31 7.42 -12.95
C LEU A 613 20.34 6.75 -12.04
N ALA A 614 21.53 6.42 -12.57
CA ALA A 614 22.64 5.90 -11.77
C ALA A 614 23.03 6.88 -10.66
N ARG A 615 23.18 8.17 -10.97
CA ARG A 615 23.48 9.20 -9.95
C ARG A 615 22.40 9.26 -8.86
N GLN A 616 21.12 9.17 -9.23
CA GLN A 616 20.02 9.17 -8.26
C GLN A 616 20.08 7.95 -7.32
N GLY A 617 20.31 6.75 -7.87
CA GLY A 617 20.43 5.52 -7.07
C GLY A 617 21.66 5.54 -6.15
N LEU A 618 22.81 6.01 -6.66
CA LEU A 618 24.04 6.17 -5.86
C LEU A 618 23.84 7.15 -4.69
N ALA A 619 23.21 8.29 -4.95
CA ALA A 619 22.89 9.27 -3.91
C ALA A 619 21.93 8.73 -2.84
N ALA A 620 21.08 7.77 -3.21
CA ALA A 620 20.16 7.06 -2.31
C ALA A 620 20.81 5.85 -1.60
N GLY A 621 22.10 5.58 -1.84
CA GLY A 621 22.85 4.52 -1.16
C GLY A 621 22.78 3.15 -1.83
N PHE A 622 22.32 3.04 -3.09
CA PHE A 622 22.21 1.76 -3.79
C PHE A 622 23.46 1.42 -4.61
N VAL A 623 23.76 0.14 -4.70
CA VAL A 623 24.67 -0.40 -5.73
C VAL A 623 23.95 -0.35 -7.07
N MET A 624 24.55 0.32 -8.06
CA MET A 624 23.95 0.51 -9.39
C MET A 624 24.69 -0.32 -10.43
N VAL A 625 23.98 -1.17 -11.18
CA VAL A 625 24.50 -1.96 -12.30
C VAL A 625 23.92 -1.44 -13.60
N VAL A 626 24.75 -0.92 -14.50
CA VAL A 626 24.28 -0.38 -15.78
C VAL A 626 24.55 -1.38 -16.91
N ASP A 627 23.47 -1.98 -17.39
CA ASP A 627 23.44 -2.94 -18.47
C ASP A 627 23.32 -2.22 -19.82
N ALA A 628 24.47 -1.95 -20.45
CA ALA A 628 24.57 -1.38 -21.78
C ALA A 628 25.85 -1.89 -22.46
N THR A 629 26.03 -1.61 -23.76
CA THR A 629 27.18 -2.12 -24.51
C THR A 629 28.48 -1.42 -24.16
N PHE A 630 28.45 -0.14 -23.82
CA PHE A 630 29.60 0.70 -23.49
C PHE A 630 30.81 0.62 -24.46
N LEU A 631 30.54 0.39 -25.75
CA LEU A 631 31.57 0.21 -26.77
C LEU A 631 32.47 1.46 -26.93
N GLU A 632 31.87 2.66 -26.82
CA GLU A 632 32.58 3.92 -26.92
C GLU A 632 33.35 4.23 -25.61
N ARG A 633 34.69 4.37 -25.71
CA ARG A 633 35.57 4.71 -24.58
C ARG A 633 35.12 5.95 -23.82
N ARG A 634 34.69 7.01 -24.54
CA ARG A 634 34.19 8.25 -23.91
C ARG A 634 33.02 8.01 -22.94
N ARG A 635 32.18 7.02 -23.21
CA ARG A 635 31.03 6.67 -22.33
C ARG A 635 31.52 5.96 -21.08
N ARG A 636 32.46 5.03 -21.19
CA ARG A 636 33.07 4.37 -20.02
C ARG A 636 33.74 5.39 -19.10
N LEU A 637 34.53 6.31 -19.68
CA LEU A 637 35.17 7.41 -18.94
C LEU A 637 34.14 8.36 -18.27
N ALA A 638 33.01 8.65 -18.93
CA ALA A 638 31.95 9.49 -18.36
C ALA A 638 31.31 8.85 -17.11
N PHE A 639 31.09 7.53 -17.12
CA PHE A 639 30.54 6.80 -15.95
C PHE A 639 31.58 6.63 -14.84
N ARG A 640 32.87 6.42 -15.19
CA ARG A 640 33.96 6.45 -14.21
C ARG A 640 34.07 7.84 -13.54
N ALA A 641 33.96 8.93 -14.33
CA ALA A 641 33.92 10.29 -13.78
C ALA A 641 32.66 10.54 -12.93
N LEU A 642 31.51 9.91 -13.25
CA LEU A 642 30.32 9.94 -12.42
C LEU A 642 30.59 9.30 -11.05
N ALA A 643 31.17 8.09 -11.01
CA ALA A 643 31.50 7.40 -9.76
C ALA A 643 32.46 8.22 -8.89
N ARG A 644 33.52 8.81 -9.51
CA ARG A 644 34.48 9.70 -8.81
C ARG A 644 33.77 10.91 -8.19
N ARG A 645 32.89 11.60 -8.94
CA ARG A 645 32.12 12.74 -8.43
C ARG A 645 31.11 12.33 -7.31
N SER A 646 30.64 11.11 -7.37
CA SER A 646 29.76 10.54 -6.32
C SER A 646 30.53 9.93 -5.16
N GLN A 647 31.87 9.93 -5.21
CA GLN A 647 32.80 9.35 -4.23
C GLN A 647 32.46 7.87 -3.92
N VAL A 648 32.21 7.09 -4.95
CA VAL A 648 31.84 5.66 -4.81
C VAL A 648 32.78 4.77 -5.63
N PRO A 649 32.96 3.50 -5.22
CA PRO A 649 33.67 2.49 -6.01
C PRO A 649 33.11 2.36 -7.42
N PHE A 650 33.99 2.10 -8.37
CA PHE A 650 33.65 1.87 -9.78
C PHE A 650 34.24 0.55 -10.26
N LEU A 651 33.45 -0.27 -10.96
CA LEU A 651 33.91 -1.47 -11.62
C LEU A 651 33.39 -1.52 -13.06
N LEU A 652 34.26 -1.95 -13.98
CA LEU A 652 33.91 -2.29 -15.35
C LEU A 652 33.95 -3.79 -15.54
N LEU A 653 32.79 -4.37 -15.87
CA LEU A 653 32.64 -5.78 -16.19
C LEU A 653 32.77 -5.99 -17.69
N HIS A 654 33.94 -6.46 -18.14
CA HIS A 654 34.19 -6.77 -19.55
C HIS A 654 33.73 -8.18 -19.85
N VAL A 655 32.59 -8.30 -20.54
CA VAL A 655 31.97 -9.57 -20.86
C VAL A 655 32.24 -9.92 -22.31
N ASP A 656 33.08 -10.91 -22.52
CA ASP A 656 33.48 -11.40 -23.84
C ASP A 656 33.01 -12.82 -24.08
N ALA A 657 32.76 -13.16 -25.34
CA ALA A 657 32.42 -14.51 -25.78
C ALA A 657 32.85 -14.75 -27.22
N PRO A 658 33.23 -15.98 -27.61
CA PRO A 658 33.60 -16.32 -28.97
C PRO A 658 32.48 -16.00 -29.99
N LEU A 659 32.84 -15.55 -31.19
CA LEU A 659 31.87 -15.15 -32.22
C LEU A 659 30.79 -16.20 -32.53
N PRO A 660 31.11 -17.51 -32.62
CA PRO A 660 30.07 -18.54 -32.80
C PRO A 660 29.02 -18.57 -31.67
N VAL A 661 29.45 -18.30 -30.42
CA VAL A 661 28.56 -18.24 -29.26
C VAL A 661 27.67 -17.00 -29.33
N LEU A 662 28.23 -15.85 -29.71
CA LEU A 662 27.45 -14.60 -29.91
C LEU A 662 26.35 -14.83 -30.95
N ALA A 663 26.71 -15.40 -32.11
CA ALA A 663 25.75 -15.69 -33.20
C ALA A 663 24.65 -16.65 -32.78
N ALA A 664 25.00 -17.75 -32.11
CA ALA A 664 24.04 -18.73 -31.63
C ALA A 664 23.04 -18.13 -30.62
N ARG A 665 23.54 -17.31 -29.69
CA ARG A 665 22.70 -16.62 -28.68
C ARG A 665 21.77 -15.59 -29.31
N LEU A 666 22.21 -14.81 -30.31
CA LEU A 666 21.38 -13.88 -31.04
C LEU A 666 20.28 -14.57 -31.81
N ALA A 667 20.62 -15.68 -32.51
CA ALA A 667 19.63 -16.50 -33.22
C ALA A 667 18.58 -17.13 -32.30
N ALA A 668 18.99 -17.64 -31.13
CA ALA A 668 18.09 -18.19 -30.12
C ALA A 668 17.14 -17.12 -29.57
N ARG A 669 17.66 -15.92 -29.28
CA ARG A 669 16.87 -14.78 -28.77
C ARG A 669 15.85 -14.30 -29.81
N ALA A 670 16.22 -14.17 -31.06
CA ALA A 670 15.31 -13.79 -32.15
C ALA A 670 14.15 -14.76 -32.27
N ARG A 671 14.38 -16.07 -32.09
CA ARG A 671 13.30 -17.08 -32.07
C ARG A 671 12.40 -16.99 -30.86
N ALA A 672 12.93 -16.65 -29.69
CA ALA A 672 12.14 -16.56 -28.46
C ALA A 672 11.24 -15.31 -28.41
N GLY A 673 11.62 -14.19 -29.03
CA GLY A 673 10.81 -12.97 -29.17
C GLY A 673 10.47 -12.24 -27.85
N THR A 674 11.06 -12.62 -26.72
CA THR A 674 10.69 -12.13 -25.37
C THR A 674 11.63 -11.08 -24.80
N ASP A 675 12.83 -10.89 -25.38
CA ASP A 675 13.83 -9.96 -24.88
C ASP A 675 13.55 -8.52 -25.38
N PRO A 676 13.63 -7.49 -24.51
CA PRO A 676 13.52 -6.08 -24.91
C PRO A 676 14.57 -5.61 -25.93
N SER A 677 15.69 -6.31 -26.08
CA SER A 677 16.77 -5.95 -27.01
C SER A 677 16.46 -6.39 -28.44
N ASP A 678 16.51 -5.45 -29.39
CA ASP A 678 16.29 -5.67 -30.80
C ASP A 678 17.61 -5.99 -31.57
N ALA A 679 18.71 -6.30 -30.87
CA ALA A 679 20.01 -6.55 -31.50
C ALA A 679 20.03 -7.91 -32.24
N ASP A 680 20.36 -7.85 -33.53
CA ASP A 680 20.51 -8.97 -34.46
C ASP A 680 21.95 -9.13 -34.97
N MET A 681 22.18 -9.97 -35.97
CA MET A 681 23.51 -10.17 -36.58
C MET A 681 24.04 -8.94 -37.31
N ALA A 682 23.16 -8.11 -37.89
CA ALA A 682 23.56 -6.87 -38.53
C ALA A 682 24.08 -5.84 -37.51
N VAL A 683 23.38 -5.76 -36.35
CA VAL A 683 23.81 -4.94 -35.22
C VAL A 683 25.14 -5.42 -34.67
N LEU A 684 25.37 -6.75 -34.57
CA LEU A 684 26.64 -7.32 -34.12
C LEU A 684 27.78 -6.95 -35.08
N ALA A 685 27.61 -7.14 -36.39
CA ALA A 685 28.61 -6.80 -37.40
C ALA A 685 29.00 -5.30 -37.33
N GLY A 686 28.02 -4.40 -37.30
CA GLY A 686 28.25 -2.97 -37.14
C GLY A 686 28.87 -2.58 -35.79
N GLN A 687 28.67 -3.38 -34.73
CA GLN A 687 29.35 -3.20 -33.45
C GLN A 687 30.83 -3.60 -33.54
N MET A 688 31.15 -4.71 -34.20
CA MET A 688 32.53 -5.20 -34.40
C MET A 688 33.36 -4.19 -35.20
N GLU A 689 32.80 -3.63 -36.26
CA GLU A 689 33.47 -2.57 -37.05
C GLU A 689 33.76 -1.33 -36.20
N ARG A 690 32.78 -0.88 -35.40
CA ARG A 690 32.96 0.29 -34.51
C ARG A 690 33.89 0.03 -33.34
N CYS A 691 34.05 -1.24 -32.92
CA CYS A 691 34.97 -1.60 -31.83
C CYS A 691 36.42 -1.71 -32.29
N ALA A 692 36.70 -1.79 -33.57
CA ALA A 692 38.07 -1.79 -34.08
C ALA A 692 38.81 -0.53 -33.56
N GLY A 693 39.77 -0.71 -32.64
CA GLY A 693 40.49 0.35 -31.97
C GLY A 693 39.88 0.99 -30.72
N GLN A 694 38.67 0.54 -30.28
CA GLN A 694 37.98 1.01 -29.06
C GLN A 694 38.16 0.10 -27.84
N GLY A 695 39.07 -0.86 -27.89
CA GLY A 695 39.37 -1.79 -26.78
C GLY A 695 39.81 -1.06 -25.50
N LEU A 696 39.99 -1.83 -24.45
CA LEU A 696 40.50 -1.32 -23.17
C LEU A 696 41.93 -0.79 -23.37
N ARG A 697 42.23 0.35 -22.80
CA ARG A 697 43.57 0.97 -22.86
C ARG A 697 44.25 0.96 -21.50
N PRO A 698 45.59 1.04 -21.42
CA PRO A 698 46.28 1.27 -20.16
C PRO A 698 45.66 2.46 -19.42
N GLY A 699 45.39 2.29 -18.13
CA GLY A 699 44.66 3.27 -17.29
C GLY A 699 43.14 3.06 -17.18
N GLU A 700 42.55 2.17 -18.02
CA GLU A 700 41.19 1.67 -17.78
C GLU A 700 41.19 0.31 -17.02
N THR A 701 42.32 -0.39 -16.98
CA THR A 701 42.44 -1.78 -16.52
C THR A 701 42.41 -1.97 -15.02
N ALA A 702 42.69 -0.92 -14.24
CA ALA A 702 42.76 -1.03 -12.77
C ALA A 702 41.42 -1.46 -12.10
N ASP A 703 40.27 -1.10 -12.72
CA ASP A 703 38.94 -1.34 -12.19
C ASP A 703 38.13 -2.28 -13.11
N VAL A 704 38.82 -3.17 -13.85
CA VAL A 704 38.21 -4.08 -14.82
C VAL A 704 38.22 -5.50 -14.29
N ILE A 705 37.06 -6.16 -14.40
CA ILE A 705 36.95 -7.63 -14.26
C ILE A 705 36.64 -8.18 -15.64
N GLU A 706 37.55 -8.98 -16.16
CA GLU A 706 37.37 -9.68 -17.44
C GLU A 706 36.63 -11.00 -17.24
N ILE A 707 35.61 -11.22 -18.07
CA ILE A 707 34.68 -12.33 -17.93
C ILE A 707 34.57 -13.04 -19.29
N ALA A 708 35.19 -14.19 -19.39
CA ALA A 708 35.06 -15.07 -20.56
C ALA A 708 33.72 -15.85 -20.43
N ASN A 709 32.68 -15.32 -21.02
CA ASN A 709 31.33 -15.90 -20.97
C ASN A 709 31.10 -16.86 -22.15
N GLY A 710 31.88 -17.93 -22.19
CA GLY A 710 31.74 -19.03 -23.15
C GLY A 710 30.50 -19.89 -22.94
N ALA A 711 30.50 -21.08 -23.58
CA ALA A 711 29.44 -22.07 -23.42
C ALA A 711 29.44 -22.68 -22.00
N ASP A 712 30.59 -22.73 -21.35
CA ASP A 712 30.81 -23.41 -20.06
C ASP A 712 30.66 -22.49 -18.83
N PHE A 713 30.19 -21.24 -19.02
CA PHE A 713 29.99 -20.31 -17.90
C PHE A 713 28.76 -20.73 -17.08
N GLY A 714 28.95 -21.55 -16.05
CA GLY A 714 27.92 -22.10 -15.19
C GLY A 714 27.77 -21.39 -13.83
N ALA A 715 27.02 -22.03 -12.93
CA ALA A 715 26.72 -21.51 -11.60
C ALA A 715 27.98 -21.30 -10.72
N GLU A 716 28.97 -22.19 -10.81
CA GLU A 716 30.22 -22.07 -10.05
C GLU A 716 31.04 -20.85 -10.50
N ALA A 717 31.17 -20.66 -11.82
CA ALA A 717 31.84 -19.49 -12.37
C ALA A 717 31.16 -18.17 -11.96
N LEU A 718 29.83 -18.19 -11.92
CA LEU A 718 29.05 -17.04 -11.42
C LEU A 718 29.31 -16.78 -9.93
N ALA A 719 29.34 -17.82 -9.09
CA ALA A 719 29.61 -17.67 -7.66
C ALA A 719 31.01 -17.11 -7.40
N LEU A 720 32.03 -17.58 -8.13
CA LEU A 720 33.38 -17.04 -8.07
C LEU A 720 33.43 -15.57 -8.52
N LEU A 721 32.72 -15.23 -9.59
CA LEU A 721 32.63 -13.85 -10.07
C LEU A 721 31.98 -12.93 -9.05
N VAL A 722 30.88 -13.35 -8.40
CA VAL A 722 30.22 -12.57 -7.34
C VAL A 722 31.20 -12.26 -6.22
N GLU A 723 32.00 -13.24 -5.82
CA GLU A 723 33.00 -13.05 -4.77
C GLU A 723 34.12 -12.10 -5.23
N GLN A 724 34.61 -12.24 -6.45
CA GLN A 724 35.58 -11.31 -7.04
C GLN A 724 35.07 -9.86 -7.08
N VAL A 725 33.80 -9.69 -7.47
CA VAL A 725 33.15 -8.36 -7.50
C VAL A 725 33.08 -7.77 -6.09
N ARG A 726 32.65 -8.55 -5.09
CA ARG A 726 32.58 -8.12 -3.68
C ARG A 726 33.94 -7.68 -3.15
N GLN A 727 34.98 -8.49 -3.37
CA GLN A 727 36.35 -8.18 -2.96
C GLN A 727 36.91 -6.92 -3.67
N ALA A 728 36.60 -6.79 -4.96
CA ALA A 728 37.02 -5.59 -5.72
C ALA A 728 36.33 -4.32 -5.18
N LEU A 729 35.01 -4.40 -4.86
CA LEU A 729 34.27 -3.28 -4.26
C LEU A 729 34.82 -2.91 -2.88
N GLN A 730 35.18 -3.89 -2.06
CA GLN A 730 35.77 -3.65 -0.73
C GLN A 730 37.15 -2.96 -0.84
N ARG A 731 38.02 -3.45 -1.73
CA ARG A 731 39.34 -2.82 -1.99
C ARG A 731 39.20 -1.36 -2.45
N CYS A 732 38.24 -1.10 -3.35
CA CYS A 732 38.00 0.26 -3.84
C CYS A 732 37.44 1.16 -2.74
N ALA A 733 36.61 0.63 -1.83
CA ALA A 733 36.04 1.38 -0.70
C ALA A 733 37.15 1.82 0.28
N THR A 734 38.06 0.91 0.67
CA THR A 734 39.22 1.25 1.54
C THR A 734 40.18 2.24 0.90
N ALA A 735 40.34 2.19 -0.41
CA ALA A 735 41.19 3.16 -1.14
C ALA A 735 40.53 4.55 -1.29
N CYS A 736 39.23 4.64 -1.13
CA CYS A 736 38.45 5.90 -1.19
C CYS A 736 38.24 6.57 0.18
N GLU A 737 38.61 5.93 1.30
CA GLU A 737 38.62 6.61 2.60
C GLU A 737 39.72 7.70 2.59
N PRO A 738 39.34 8.99 2.62
CA PRO A 738 40.36 10.03 2.81
C PRO A 738 40.94 9.83 4.21
N HIS A 739 42.23 10.02 4.36
CA HIS A 739 42.96 10.08 5.64
C HIS A 739 42.24 10.99 6.66
N ARG A 740 41.24 10.42 7.34
CA ARG A 740 40.64 11.02 8.54
C ARG A 740 41.41 10.49 9.74
N ASN A 741 42.67 10.87 9.85
CA ASN A 741 43.40 10.88 11.12
C ASN A 741 44.69 11.64 10.89
N THR A 742 44.64 12.94 11.15
CA THR A 742 45.71 13.75 11.79
C THR A 742 45.31 15.21 11.69
N THR A 743 44.61 15.72 12.63
CA THR A 743 44.89 16.93 13.43
C THR A 743 43.76 17.11 14.42
#